data_55843fe03071b74aa6b8f37d56bb1cb9
#
_entry.id   55843fe03071b74aa6b8f37d56bb1cb9
#
_cell.length_a   1.000
_cell.length_b   1.000
_cell.length_c   1.000
_cell.angle_alpha   90.00
_cell.angle_beta   90.00
_cell.angle_gamma   90.00
#
_symmetry.space_group_name_H-M   'P 1'
#
loop_
_entity.id
_entity.type
_entity.pdbx_description
1 polymer ?
#
loop_
_entity_poly.entity_id
_entity_poly.type
_entity_poly.pdbx_seq_one_letter_code
_entity_poly.pdbx_strand_id
1 'polypeptide(L)'
;MWEWSTFPQTVPRNQGEIMTKSRVLRGAIAALAATGLVTGAIMAPAKAATRTTVVIVESNALTSLNPSQADSNLVINGDIAYLTSMGFNYYNDKFQLVRNTKFGTYKIISQSPFKVEWHVNPGRVWSDGTPVTAHDLLLNQMTASSAYSKAAGLGDPANTDITPAFNSLGYTSLYDTQVTNVSITPDRLGVVLTYKSANADYELIGPSVFPVHTLVAMAAGEKKLGTPAHNVALKNKFLTAYTTKDTATLKKYGKIWSESYLVTSVDAKTNPLLLVGNGAYQVESAVKDQRVTLVLNPRYNSGEPTSGITKIVMNTITDGPAGIQALANGEVDVWAGQATADGKAALSKIAGVNVKGYATLSYEHTDVRMGDGPGEKDKYTGIFAPGTTAASQAQAKDLRTAYFLAFPRDEIVEKVWKPIGDASAAWDSLNYPPSSPNYAKMIAANGSAMYREGTQASRTAAALALVKKYYPTTSADKPTAKVRILWGQPSNTRRISEAAIIKAGLAKAGFDADVTPVSGWSAHISENKYDAMFGGYGISAVLQKGLTDNWQSGIGQDMGYSNDKVDAAILALSGAKLSDDKVFANYLAVEKEVYGDAASMNITMWPGVSAAVNTLQNFKPSPLTPEVLWNFWEWKF
;
A
#
# COMPACT_ATOMS: atom_id res chain seq x y z
N MET A 1 0.77 0.10 7.59
CA MET A 1 0.89 -0.92 6.54
C MET A 1 -0.38 -0.84 5.72
N TRP A 2 -0.27 -0.55 4.45
CA TRP A 2 -1.40 -0.25 3.58
C TRP A 2 -1.67 -1.48 2.73
N GLU A 3 -2.76 -2.18 3.02
CA GLU A 3 -3.22 -3.30 2.20
C GLU A 3 -4.19 -2.77 1.14
N TRP A 4 -3.98 -3.19 -0.09
CA TRP A 4 -4.87 -2.90 -1.22
C TRP A 4 -6.11 -3.79 -1.14
N SER A 5 -7.17 -3.34 -0.46
CA SER A 5 -8.48 -3.95 -0.60
C SER A 5 -9.28 -3.21 -1.68
N THR A 6 -9.63 -3.93 -2.73
CA THR A 6 -10.51 -3.45 -3.80
C THR A 6 -11.95 -3.42 -3.31
N PHE A 7 -12.55 -2.23 -3.20
CA PHE A 7 -13.98 -2.08 -2.94
C PHE A 7 -14.82 -2.19 -4.22
N PRO A 8 -16.04 -2.73 -4.14
CA PRO A 8 -16.95 -2.80 -5.28
C PRO A 8 -17.56 -1.42 -5.57
N GLN A 9 -17.39 -0.94 -6.79
CA GLN A 9 -18.16 0.20 -7.28
C GLN A 9 -19.55 -0.27 -7.72
N THR A 10 -20.57 0.04 -6.95
CA THR A 10 -21.95 0.03 -7.41
C THR A 10 -22.28 1.37 -8.05
N VAL A 11 -22.40 1.40 -9.36
CA VAL A 11 -22.93 2.54 -10.12
C VAL A 11 -24.43 2.29 -10.36
N PRO A 12 -25.34 3.17 -9.96
CA PRO A 12 -26.71 3.13 -10.43
C PRO A 12 -26.77 3.73 -11.84
N ARG A 13 -27.26 2.93 -12.79
CA ARG A 13 -27.70 3.43 -14.10
C ARG A 13 -28.96 4.29 -13.92
N ASN A 14 -28.92 5.51 -14.41
CA ASN A 14 -30.11 6.21 -14.88
C ASN A 14 -29.82 6.81 -16.25
N GLN A 15 -30.59 6.31 -17.23
CA GLN A 15 -30.73 6.86 -18.58
C GLN A 15 -31.69 8.07 -18.54
N GLY A 16 -31.45 9.05 -19.38
CA GLY A 16 -32.40 10.12 -19.66
C GLY A 16 -31.80 11.22 -20.53
N GLU A 17 -32.08 11.13 -21.80
CA GLU A 17 -31.89 12.10 -22.88
C GLU A 17 -32.07 13.59 -22.51
N ILE A 18 -31.39 14.52 -23.19
CA ILE A 18 -31.91 15.28 -24.35
C ILE A 18 -30.89 16.36 -24.77
N MET A 19 -30.77 16.44 -26.09
CA MET A 19 -30.03 17.43 -26.89
C MET A 19 -30.41 18.91 -26.62
N THR A 20 -29.46 19.79 -26.83
CA THR A 20 -29.31 20.80 -27.87
C THR A 20 -28.83 22.17 -27.41
N LYS A 21 -27.96 22.70 -28.24
CA LYS A 21 -27.69 24.09 -28.68
C LYS A 21 -26.50 24.82 -28.08
N SER A 22 -25.51 24.85 -28.98
CA SER A 22 -24.41 25.81 -29.07
C SER A 22 -24.83 27.27 -28.87
N ARG A 23 -24.02 28.03 -28.14
CA ARG A 23 -23.77 29.47 -28.47
C ARG A 23 -22.32 29.84 -28.21
N VAL A 24 -21.66 30.13 -29.29
CA VAL A 24 -20.36 30.81 -29.38
C VAL A 24 -20.49 32.19 -28.79
N LEU A 25 -19.62 32.56 -27.84
CA LEU A 25 -19.38 33.96 -27.49
C LEU A 25 -17.90 34.28 -27.66
N ARG A 26 -17.59 34.95 -28.76
CA ARG A 26 -16.30 35.61 -29.01
C ARG A 26 -16.26 36.91 -28.20
N GLY A 27 -15.35 37.01 -27.23
CA GLY A 27 -15.03 38.26 -26.55
C GLY A 27 -13.67 38.78 -27.03
N ALA A 28 -13.70 39.99 -27.55
CA ALA A 28 -12.57 40.70 -28.20
C ALA A 28 -11.51 41.11 -27.17
N ILE A 29 -10.23 40.91 -27.53
CA ILE A 29 -9.07 41.49 -26.85
C ILE A 29 -8.86 42.88 -27.47
N ALA A 30 -9.01 43.93 -26.66
CA ALA A 30 -8.62 45.32 -27.04
C ALA A 30 -7.14 45.51 -26.73
N ALA A 31 -6.34 45.72 -27.78
CA ALA A 31 -4.95 46.15 -27.69
C ALA A 31 -4.91 47.67 -27.44
N LEU A 32 -4.33 48.09 -26.31
CA LEU A 32 -3.91 49.49 -26.09
C LEU A 32 -2.41 49.58 -26.39
N ALA A 33 -2.09 50.19 -27.50
CA ALA A 33 -0.74 50.65 -27.81
C ALA A 33 -0.51 52.01 -27.14
N ALA A 34 0.40 52.08 -26.16
CA ALA A 34 0.92 53.33 -25.63
C ALA A 34 2.41 53.43 -26.02
N THR A 35 2.68 54.36 -26.95
CA THR A 35 4.02 54.83 -27.29
C THR A 35 4.57 55.68 -26.15
N GLY A 36 5.62 55.24 -25.50
CA GLY A 36 6.37 55.98 -24.48
C GLY A 36 7.88 55.86 -24.72
N LEU A 37 8.54 56.99 -24.78
CA LEU A 37 9.95 57.23 -25.10
C LEU A 37 10.92 56.34 -24.30
N VAL A 38 11.90 55.80 -25.00
CA VAL A 38 13.05 55.06 -24.47
C VAL A 38 14.04 56.06 -23.85
N THR A 39 14.17 56.02 -22.52
CA THR A 39 15.39 56.42 -21.82
C THR A 39 16.09 55.13 -21.40
N GLY A 40 17.27 54.87 -21.96
CA GLY A 40 18.03 53.67 -21.69
C GLY A 40 18.55 53.61 -20.25
N ALA A 41 17.78 52.94 -19.37
CA ALA A 41 18.32 52.36 -18.18
C ALA A 41 18.64 50.88 -18.47
N ILE A 42 19.91 50.53 -18.39
CA ILE A 42 20.35 49.13 -18.40
C ILE A 42 19.71 48.46 -17.17
N MET A 43 18.53 47.90 -17.32
CA MET A 43 17.95 47.01 -16.31
C MET A 43 18.79 45.74 -16.29
N ALA A 44 19.51 45.53 -15.20
CA ALA A 44 20.04 44.21 -14.92
C ALA A 44 18.90 43.18 -15.08
N PRO A 45 19.15 42.00 -15.70
CA PRO A 45 18.11 41.02 -15.87
C PRO A 45 17.52 40.69 -14.51
N ALA A 46 16.24 40.97 -14.31
CA ALA A 46 15.52 40.57 -13.13
C ALA A 46 15.69 39.04 -13.02
N LYS A 47 16.32 38.58 -11.94
CA LYS A 47 16.48 37.16 -11.68
C LYS A 47 15.06 36.57 -11.68
N ALA A 48 14.75 35.73 -12.64
CA ALA A 48 13.44 35.11 -12.71
C ALA A 48 13.13 34.50 -11.31
N ALA A 49 11.96 34.85 -10.75
CA ALA A 49 11.57 34.35 -9.46
C ALA A 49 11.59 32.81 -9.52
N THR A 50 12.34 32.19 -8.62
CA THR A 50 12.45 30.74 -8.56
C THR A 50 11.05 30.17 -8.33
N ARG A 51 10.60 29.27 -9.19
CA ARG A 51 9.31 28.59 -9.03
C ARG A 51 9.33 27.73 -7.76
N THR A 52 8.30 27.84 -6.93
CA THR A 52 8.21 27.15 -5.63
C THR A 52 6.93 26.31 -5.48
N THR A 53 6.15 26.21 -6.55
CA THR A 53 4.91 25.40 -6.59
C THR A 53 5.12 24.20 -7.51
N VAL A 54 4.79 23.00 -7.01
CA VAL A 54 4.72 21.76 -7.79
C VAL A 54 3.26 21.34 -7.93
N VAL A 55 2.85 20.95 -9.13
CA VAL A 55 1.52 20.42 -9.44
C VAL A 55 1.63 18.95 -9.81
N ILE A 56 0.86 18.09 -9.13
CA ILE A 56 0.92 16.63 -9.25
C ILE A 56 -0.43 16.10 -9.71
N VAL A 57 -0.45 15.09 -10.57
CA VAL A 57 -1.66 14.32 -10.90
C VAL A 57 -1.93 13.27 -9.83
N GLU A 58 -3.16 13.26 -9.33
CA GLU A 58 -3.69 12.21 -8.46
C GLU A 58 -4.85 11.48 -9.15
N SER A 59 -4.84 10.15 -9.07
CA SER A 59 -5.89 9.34 -9.72
C SER A 59 -7.17 9.22 -8.89
N ASN A 60 -7.14 9.63 -7.61
CA ASN A 60 -8.28 9.59 -6.71
C ASN A 60 -8.50 10.95 -6.06
N ALA A 61 -9.74 11.25 -5.66
CA ALA A 61 -10.09 12.44 -4.92
C ALA A 61 -9.91 12.25 -3.40
N LEU A 62 -9.66 13.36 -2.68
CA LEU A 62 -9.64 13.39 -1.22
C LEU A 62 -10.98 12.89 -0.64
N THR A 63 -10.90 11.97 0.31
CA THR A 63 -12.07 11.47 1.07
C THR A 63 -11.90 11.61 2.58
N SER A 64 -10.65 11.74 3.06
CA SER A 64 -10.37 11.86 4.49
C SER A 64 -8.99 12.50 4.75
N LEU A 65 -8.91 13.24 5.85
CA LEU A 65 -7.66 13.73 6.44
C LEU A 65 -7.09 12.73 7.48
N ASN A 66 -7.75 11.60 7.71
CA ASN A 66 -7.32 10.54 8.61
C ASN A 66 -7.28 9.19 7.88
N PRO A 67 -6.16 8.83 7.24
CA PRO A 67 -6.05 7.59 6.47
C PRO A 67 -6.02 6.32 7.33
N SER A 68 -5.90 6.44 8.64
CA SER A 68 -5.91 5.28 9.57
C SER A 68 -7.32 4.79 9.90
N GLN A 69 -8.35 5.52 9.48
CA GLN A 69 -9.74 5.15 9.63
C GLN A 69 -10.11 4.10 8.55
N ALA A 70 -10.89 3.08 8.90
CA ALA A 70 -11.14 1.91 8.06
C ALA A 70 -11.75 2.22 6.69
N ASP A 71 -12.65 3.21 6.62
CA ASP A 71 -13.35 3.57 5.37
C ASP A 71 -12.58 4.58 4.50
N SER A 72 -11.35 4.93 4.85
CA SER A 72 -10.59 5.99 4.20
C SER A 72 -9.21 5.57 3.67
N ASN A 73 -8.99 4.28 3.49
CA ASN A 73 -7.72 3.72 3.01
C ASN A 73 -7.54 3.92 1.49
N LEU A 74 -7.24 5.16 1.08
CA LEU A 74 -6.92 5.54 -0.29
C LEU A 74 -5.51 6.15 -0.36
N VAL A 75 -4.82 5.94 -1.49
CA VAL A 75 -3.46 6.46 -1.74
C VAL A 75 -3.39 7.96 -1.51
N ILE A 76 -4.29 8.75 -2.11
CA ILE A 76 -4.34 10.22 -1.94
C ILE A 76 -4.42 10.65 -0.47
N ASN A 77 -5.21 9.94 0.36
CA ASN A 77 -5.33 10.27 1.78
C ASN A 77 -4.01 9.97 2.52
N GLY A 78 -3.33 8.89 2.14
CA GLY A 78 -1.99 8.54 2.62
C GLY A 78 -0.93 9.55 2.22
N ASP A 79 -0.95 10.02 0.98
CA ASP A 79 -0.02 11.01 0.45
C ASP A 79 -0.16 12.37 1.14
N ILE A 80 -1.40 12.82 1.35
CA ILE A 80 -1.68 14.03 2.12
C ILE A 80 -1.21 13.85 3.57
N ALA A 81 -1.50 12.71 4.20
CA ALA A 81 -1.04 12.43 5.55
C ALA A 81 0.50 12.40 5.67
N TYR A 82 1.20 11.87 4.67
CA TYR A 82 2.66 11.88 4.62
C TYR A 82 3.23 13.29 4.60
N LEU A 83 2.60 14.22 3.88
CA LEU A 83 3.01 15.63 3.83
C LEU A 83 2.65 16.41 5.10
N THR A 84 1.55 16.02 5.77
CA THR A 84 0.99 16.76 6.92
C THR A 84 1.32 16.16 8.29
N SER A 85 1.90 14.95 8.32
CA SER A 85 2.27 14.25 9.56
C SER A 85 3.62 13.56 9.43
N MET A 86 4.44 13.63 10.47
CA MET A 86 5.74 12.95 10.58
C MET A 86 5.77 12.05 11.81
N GLY A 87 6.43 10.90 11.65
CA GLY A 87 6.62 9.92 12.71
C GLY A 87 8.08 9.46 12.83
N PHE A 88 8.28 8.32 13.48
CA PHE A 88 9.62 7.78 13.80
C PHE A 88 10.36 7.18 12.62
N ASN A 89 9.64 6.74 11.58
CA ASN A 89 10.21 6.04 10.43
C ASN A 89 9.58 6.51 9.13
N TYR A 90 10.32 6.33 8.03
CA TYR A 90 9.81 6.36 6.65
C TYR A 90 10.59 5.34 5.80
N TYR A 91 10.13 5.06 4.57
CA TYR A 91 10.83 4.22 3.61
C TYR A 91 11.45 5.07 2.50
N ASN A 92 12.67 4.71 2.07
CA ASN A 92 13.32 5.36 0.92
C ASN A 92 12.99 4.64 -0.40
N ASP A 93 13.54 5.16 -1.51
CA ASP A 93 13.40 4.62 -2.87
C ASP A 93 13.99 3.20 -3.05
N LYS A 94 14.79 2.74 -2.09
CA LYS A 94 15.37 1.38 -2.07
C LYS A 94 14.62 0.42 -1.14
N PHE A 95 13.43 0.81 -0.69
CA PHE A 95 12.66 0.03 0.27
C PHE A 95 13.39 -0.23 1.60
N GLN A 96 14.22 0.69 2.02
CA GLN A 96 14.89 0.60 3.30
C GLN A 96 14.15 1.45 4.34
N LEU A 97 13.89 0.87 5.51
CA LEU A 97 13.35 1.61 6.65
C LEU A 97 14.40 2.61 7.14
N VAL A 98 14.02 3.87 7.14
CA VAL A 98 14.87 4.97 7.61
C VAL A 98 14.29 5.52 8.91
N ARG A 99 15.10 5.59 9.95
CA ARG A 99 14.73 6.23 11.22
C ARG A 99 14.73 7.74 11.07
N ASN A 100 13.60 8.36 11.35
CA ASN A 100 13.49 9.83 11.37
C ASN A 100 14.03 10.39 12.70
N THR A 101 15.34 10.47 12.79
CA THR A 101 16.03 10.96 14.00
C THR A 101 15.78 12.44 14.30
N LYS A 102 15.20 13.19 13.36
CA LYS A 102 14.74 14.58 13.59
C LYS A 102 13.47 14.60 14.44
N PHE A 103 12.57 13.64 14.25
CA PHE A 103 11.34 13.52 15.04
C PHE A 103 11.61 12.91 16.42
N GLY A 104 12.28 11.77 16.45
CA GLY A 104 12.49 11.04 17.69
C GLY A 104 13.41 9.83 17.54
N THR A 105 13.50 9.05 18.60
CA THR A 105 14.32 7.85 18.66
C THR A 105 13.56 6.71 19.31
N TYR A 106 14.00 5.47 19.05
CA TYR A 106 13.52 4.31 19.79
C TYR A 106 14.66 3.31 20.05
N LYS A 107 14.55 2.60 21.16
CA LYS A 107 15.56 1.64 21.61
C LYS A 107 14.95 0.52 22.44
N ILE A 108 15.49 -0.67 22.34
CA ILE A 108 15.18 -1.77 23.24
C ILE A 108 15.77 -1.46 24.60
N ILE A 109 14.95 -1.45 25.65
CA ILE A 109 15.37 -1.18 27.04
C ILE A 109 15.31 -2.43 27.93
N SER A 110 14.64 -3.49 27.48
CA SER A 110 14.60 -4.80 28.17
C SER A 110 14.37 -5.92 27.17
N GLN A 111 15.01 -7.05 27.39
CA GLN A 111 14.82 -8.26 26.59
C GLN A 111 13.79 -9.22 27.20
N SER A 112 13.56 -9.18 28.52
CA SER A 112 12.59 -10.03 29.21
C SER A 112 12.05 -9.28 30.45
N PRO A 113 10.77 -8.85 30.44
CA PRO A 113 9.89 -8.79 29.28
C PRO A 113 10.44 -7.87 28.18
N PHE A 114 10.13 -8.15 26.93
CA PHE A 114 10.62 -7.34 25.81
C PHE A 114 9.98 -5.96 25.82
N LYS A 115 10.80 -4.91 25.90
CA LYS A 115 10.34 -3.52 25.99
C LYS A 115 11.14 -2.62 25.05
N VAL A 116 10.41 -1.76 24.33
CA VAL A 116 10.99 -0.71 23.49
C VAL A 116 10.48 0.65 23.96
N GLU A 117 11.42 1.57 24.19
CA GLU A 117 11.12 2.97 24.46
C GLU A 117 11.08 3.73 23.14
N TRP A 118 9.99 4.48 22.92
CA TRP A 118 9.76 5.38 21.80
C TRP A 118 9.71 6.80 22.34
N HIS A 119 10.60 7.67 21.89
CA HIS A 119 10.82 8.98 22.50
C HIS A 119 10.86 10.08 21.45
N VAL A 120 9.98 11.07 21.56
CA VAL A 120 9.95 12.29 20.72
C VAL A 120 11.05 13.23 21.16
N ASN A 121 11.79 13.82 20.24
CA ASN A 121 12.81 14.80 20.56
C ASN A 121 12.19 16.05 21.21
N PRO A 122 12.83 16.64 22.21
CA PRO A 122 12.38 17.88 22.81
C PRO A 122 12.17 19.00 21.77
N GLY A 123 11.13 19.84 21.97
CA GLY A 123 10.84 20.98 21.12
C GLY A 123 10.12 20.67 19.82
N ARG A 124 9.69 19.43 19.58
CA ARG A 124 8.78 19.13 18.45
C ARG A 124 7.41 19.72 18.73
N VAL A 125 6.81 20.34 17.72
CA VAL A 125 5.51 21.03 17.85
C VAL A 125 4.57 20.69 16.71
N TRP A 126 3.30 20.74 17.00
CA TRP A 126 2.23 20.76 16.02
C TRP A 126 2.16 22.12 15.31
N SER A 127 1.46 22.20 14.20
CA SER A 127 1.32 23.42 13.39
C SER A 127 0.65 24.60 14.12
N ASP A 128 -0.10 24.32 15.19
CA ASP A 128 -0.67 25.33 16.08
C ASP A 128 0.31 25.76 17.21
N GLY A 129 1.51 25.20 17.26
CA GLY A 129 2.55 25.48 18.25
C GLY A 129 2.45 24.64 19.52
N THR A 130 1.48 23.73 19.62
CA THR A 130 1.36 22.81 20.76
C THR A 130 2.51 21.80 20.77
N PRO A 131 3.22 21.57 21.90
CA PRO A 131 4.29 20.55 21.95
C PRO A 131 3.78 19.16 21.63
N VAL A 132 4.53 18.39 20.81
CA VAL A 132 4.31 16.95 20.63
C VAL A 132 4.83 16.22 21.86
N THR A 133 4.01 15.36 22.46
CA THR A 133 4.29 14.70 23.74
C THR A 133 3.82 13.26 23.74
N ALA A 134 4.12 12.50 24.78
CA ALA A 134 3.66 11.13 24.97
C ALA A 134 2.14 10.96 24.85
N HIS A 135 1.35 11.99 25.17
CA HIS A 135 -0.10 11.93 25.03
C HIS A 135 -0.53 11.67 23.59
N ASP A 136 0.18 12.25 22.62
CA ASP A 136 -0.08 12.12 21.19
C ASP A 136 0.27 10.72 20.64
N LEU A 137 1.04 9.94 21.40
CA LEU A 137 1.40 8.55 21.11
C LEU A 137 0.40 7.56 21.73
N LEU A 138 -0.33 7.96 22.78
CA LEU A 138 -1.26 7.09 23.50
C LEU A 138 -2.54 6.79 22.72
N LEU A 139 -2.92 7.64 21.76
CA LEU A 139 -4.13 7.39 20.96
C LEU A 139 -4.06 6.03 20.26
N ASN A 140 -2.84 5.58 19.94
CA ASN A 140 -2.62 4.28 19.31
C ASN A 140 -3.18 3.10 20.14
N GLN A 141 -3.29 3.24 21.46
CA GLN A 141 -3.95 2.22 22.29
C GLN A 141 -5.45 2.08 21.99
N MET A 142 -6.12 3.18 21.65
CA MET A 142 -7.55 3.16 21.31
C MET A 142 -7.82 2.78 19.86
N THR A 143 -6.85 3.02 18.98
CA THR A 143 -6.99 2.79 17.53
C THR A 143 -6.32 1.51 17.04
N ALA A 144 -5.50 0.86 17.88
CA ALA A 144 -4.75 -0.32 17.49
C ALA A 144 -4.57 -1.36 18.61
N SER A 145 -5.40 -1.33 19.68
CA SER A 145 -5.42 -2.38 20.69
C SER A 145 -6.84 -2.84 20.99
N SER A 146 -7.20 -4.02 20.49
CA SER A 146 -8.49 -4.67 20.76
C SER A 146 -8.68 -4.92 22.25
N ALA A 147 -7.61 -5.28 22.96
CA ALA A 147 -7.65 -5.49 24.40
C ALA A 147 -8.02 -4.21 25.17
N TYR A 148 -7.43 -3.05 24.78
CA TYR A 148 -7.77 -1.77 25.39
C TYR A 148 -9.20 -1.35 25.02
N SER A 149 -9.58 -1.48 23.74
CA SER A 149 -10.92 -1.15 23.24
C SER A 149 -12.01 -1.87 24.05
N LYS A 150 -11.88 -3.18 24.20
CA LYS A 150 -12.78 -4.00 25.03
C LYS A 150 -12.81 -3.54 26.49
N ALA A 151 -11.65 -3.40 27.12
CA ALA A 151 -11.50 -3.02 28.53
C ALA A 151 -12.03 -1.61 28.85
N ALA A 152 -12.04 -0.72 27.86
CA ALA A 152 -12.57 0.65 27.98
C ALA A 152 -14.03 0.78 27.49
N GLY A 153 -14.69 -0.32 27.13
CA GLY A 153 -16.08 -0.30 26.64
C GLY A 153 -16.28 0.42 25.31
N LEU A 154 -15.24 0.46 24.47
CA LEU A 154 -15.26 1.14 23.18
C LEU A 154 -15.76 0.26 22.03
N GLY A 155 -15.95 -1.01 22.27
CA GLY A 155 -16.37 -2.05 21.33
C GLY A 155 -15.36 -3.18 21.22
N ASP A 156 -15.80 -4.29 20.62
CA ASP A 156 -14.95 -5.42 20.28
C ASP A 156 -14.65 -5.40 18.78
N PRO A 157 -13.40 -5.11 18.36
CA PRO A 157 -13.05 -5.11 16.94
C PRO A 157 -13.21 -6.48 16.24
N ALA A 158 -13.25 -7.57 17.00
CA ALA A 158 -13.50 -8.90 16.45
C ALA A 158 -15.00 -9.15 16.18
N ASN A 159 -15.90 -8.31 16.71
CA ASN A 159 -17.33 -8.40 16.42
C ASN A 159 -17.65 -7.55 15.20
N THR A 160 -17.82 -8.19 14.05
CA THR A 160 -18.10 -7.52 12.77
C THR A 160 -19.49 -6.90 12.69
N ASP A 161 -20.41 -7.24 13.62
CA ASP A 161 -21.77 -6.69 13.64
C ASP A 161 -21.83 -5.28 14.26
N ILE A 162 -20.78 -4.88 15.00
CA ILE A 162 -20.77 -3.60 15.72
C ILE A 162 -19.45 -2.89 15.49
N THR A 163 -19.49 -1.76 14.80
CA THR A 163 -18.32 -0.91 14.60
C THR A 163 -17.83 -0.36 15.94
N PRO A 164 -16.54 -0.53 16.29
CA PRO A 164 -15.95 0.08 17.48
C PRO A 164 -16.04 1.61 17.45
N ALA A 165 -15.95 2.25 18.61
CA ALA A 165 -15.98 3.71 18.73
C ALA A 165 -14.88 4.40 17.90
N PHE A 166 -13.73 3.76 17.76
CA PHE A 166 -12.68 4.10 16.79
C PHE A 166 -12.76 3.10 15.64
N ASN A 167 -13.28 3.49 14.49
CA ASN A 167 -13.33 2.66 13.27
C ASN A 167 -11.95 2.65 12.60
N SER A 168 -11.05 1.80 13.05
CA SER A 168 -9.61 1.83 12.74
C SER A 168 -9.11 0.57 12.05
N LEU A 169 -8.22 0.76 11.07
CA LEU A 169 -7.42 -0.30 10.47
C LEU A 169 -6.38 -0.90 11.45
N GLY A 170 -6.04 -0.18 12.53
CA GLY A 170 -4.99 -0.59 13.46
C GLY A 170 -5.30 -1.88 14.23
N TYR A 171 -6.56 -2.28 14.35
CA TYR A 171 -6.95 -3.51 15.04
C TYR A 171 -6.55 -4.82 14.33
N THR A 172 -6.13 -4.74 13.07
CA THR A 172 -5.57 -5.88 12.32
C THR A 172 -4.03 -5.86 12.28
N SER A 173 -3.41 -4.91 12.99
CA SER A 173 -1.95 -4.72 12.95
C SER A 173 -1.20 -5.61 13.95
N LEU A 174 0.13 -5.72 13.73
CA LEU A 174 1.00 -6.36 14.73
C LEU A 174 1.02 -5.64 16.08
N TYR A 175 0.69 -4.34 16.12
CA TYR A 175 0.56 -3.63 17.38
C TYR A 175 -0.52 -4.28 18.26
N ASP A 176 -1.67 -4.63 17.70
CA ASP A 176 -2.75 -5.28 18.43
C ASP A 176 -2.34 -6.63 19.03
N THR A 177 -1.65 -7.44 18.25
CA THR A 177 -1.27 -8.80 18.66
C THR A 177 -0.04 -8.86 19.54
N GLN A 178 0.84 -7.87 19.49
CA GLN A 178 2.15 -7.89 20.14
C GLN A 178 2.26 -6.97 21.36
N VAL A 179 1.61 -5.79 21.36
CA VAL A 179 1.73 -4.83 22.45
C VAL A 179 0.76 -5.15 23.58
N THR A 180 1.30 -5.46 24.75
CA THR A 180 0.52 -5.87 25.94
C THR A 180 0.36 -4.76 26.96
N ASN A 181 1.29 -3.76 26.98
CA ASN A 181 1.21 -2.64 27.91
C ASN A 181 1.93 -1.43 27.36
N VAL A 182 1.44 -0.26 27.73
CA VAL A 182 2.05 1.05 27.41
C VAL A 182 2.20 1.88 28.68
N SER A 183 3.37 2.45 28.90
CA SER A 183 3.62 3.40 29.98
C SER A 183 4.32 4.65 29.43
N ILE A 184 4.04 5.80 30.04
CA ILE A 184 4.65 7.08 29.67
C ILE A 184 6.03 7.19 30.33
N THR A 185 7.00 7.78 29.62
CA THR A 185 8.32 8.11 30.20
C THR A 185 8.21 9.24 31.24
N PRO A 186 9.12 9.33 32.23
CA PRO A 186 9.07 10.33 33.28
C PRO A 186 9.05 11.79 32.79
N ASP A 187 9.72 12.07 31.67
CA ASP A 187 9.75 13.40 31.03
C ASP A 187 8.51 13.71 30.17
N ARG A 188 7.60 12.74 30.01
CA ARG A 188 6.38 12.81 29.21
C ARG A 188 6.60 13.07 27.71
N LEU A 189 7.78 12.78 27.19
CA LEU A 189 8.08 12.90 25.76
C LEU A 189 8.00 11.56 25.03
N GLY A 190 7.94 10.43 25.74
CA GLY A 190 7.92 9.12 25.14
C GLY A 190 6.99 8.14 25.82
N VAL A 191 6.89 6.97 25.19
CA VAL A 191 6.18 5.80 25.73
C VAL A 191 7.09 4.58 25.71
N VAL A 192 6.91 3.71 26.69
CA VAL A 192 7.52 2.37 26.72
C VAL A 192 6.43 1.37 26.35
N LEU A 193 6.62 0.69 25.23
CA LEU A 193 5.79 -0.43 24.82
C LEU A 193 6.35 -1.72 25.38
N THR A 194 5.52 -2.52 26.05
CA THR A 194 5.83 -3.89 26.45
C THR A 194 5.19 -4.83 25.47
N TYR A 195 5.97 -5.76 24.93
CA TYR A 195 5.52 -6.72 23.92
C TYR A 195 5.29 -8.10 24.54
N LYS A 196 4.41 -8.89 23.92
CA LYS A 196 4.14 -10.27 24.28
C LYS A 196 5.40 -11.14 24.21
N SER A 197 6.21 -10.90 23.16
CA SER A 197 7.49 -11.58 22.94
C SER A 197 8.46 -10.64 22.19
N ALA A 198 9.72 -11.00 22.14
CA ALA A 198 10.66 -10.36 21.23
C ALA A 198 10.21 -10.56 19.78
N ASN A 199 10.28 -9.51 18.97
CA ASN A 199 9.79 -9.52 17.58
C ASN A 199 10.79 -8.81 16.66
N ALA A 200 11.08 -9.41 15.50
CA ALA A 200 11.99 -8.85 14.51
C ALA A 200 11.47 -7.54 13.91
N ASP A 201 10.15 -7.40 13.85
CA ASP A 201 9.46 -6.23 13.28
C ASP A 201 9.22 -5.10 14.30
N TYR A 202 9.86 -5.13 15.48
CA TYR A 202 9.62 -4.16 16.56
C TYR A 202 9.74 -2.70 16.10
N GLU A 203 10.59 -2.40 15.12
CA GLU A 203 10.75 -1.06 14.55
C GLU A 203 9.52 -0.57 13.78
N LEU A 204 8.65 -1.49 13.37
CA LEU A 204 7.39 -1.21 12.69
C LEU A 204 6.18 -1.31 13.63
N ILE A 205 6.37 -1.84 14.84
CA ILE A 205 5.34 -1.99 15.86
C ILE A 205 5.44 -0.82 16.87
N GLY A 206 5.56 0.38 16.34
CA GLY A 206 5.64 1.60 17.14
C GLY A 206 4.31 2.33 17.26
N PRO A 207 4.25 3.38 18.09
CA PRO A 207 3.06 4.22 18.20
C PRO A 207 2.94 5.14 16.99
N SER A 208 1.72 5.32 16.49
CA SER A 208 1.38 6.45 15.60
C SER A 208 1.32 7.75 16.39
N VAL A 209 1.39 8.86 15.68
CA VAL A 209 1.38 10.21 16.26
C VAL A 209 0.10 10.93 15.83
N PHE A 210 -0.66 11.46 16.79
CA PHE A 210 -1.91 12.17 16.48
C PHE A 210 -2.15 13.32 17.45
N PRO A 211 -2.63 14.51 17.01
CA PRO A 211 -2.86 15.69 17.85
C PRO A 211 -4.07 15.51 18.77
N VAL A 212 -3.94 14.77 19.88
CA VAL A 212 -5.07 14.41 20.76
C VAL A 212 -5.81 15.61 21.35
N HIS A 213 -5.14 16.77 21.52
CA HIS A 213 -5.80 18.00 21.98
C HIS A 213 -6.91 18.45 21.04
N THR A 214 -6.80 18.19 19.72
CA THR A 214 -7.84 18.56 18.76
C THR A 214 -9.12 17.73 18.95
N LEU A 215 -8.98 16.44 19.29
CA LEU A 215 -10.14 15.58 19.60
C LEU A 215 -10.86 16.10 20.84
N VAL A 216 -10.09 16.46 21.87
CA VAL A 216 -10.66 16.98 23.14
C VAL A 216 -11.34 18.33 22.92
N ALA A 217 -10.72 19.24 22.16
CA ALA A 217 -11.28 20.54 21.82
C ALA A 217 -12.61 20.38 21.05
N MET A 218 -12.61 19.55 20.00
CA MET A 218 -13.83 19.30 19.21
C MET A 218 -14.92 18.62 20.03
N ALA A 219 -14.57 17.70 20.95
CA ALA A 219 -15.54 17.09 21.87
C ALA A 219 -16.14 18.08 22.86
N ALA A 220 -15.45 19.18 23.16
CA ALA A 220 -15.94 20.32 23.93
C ALA A 220 -16.70 21.34 23.07
N GLY A 221 -16.84 21.11 21.76
CA GLY A 221 -17.54 22.01 20.83
C GLY A 221 -16.68 23.17 20.30
N GLU A 222 -15.37 23.15 20.55
CA GLU A 222 -14.46 24.19 20.06
C GLU A 222 -14.29 24.10 18.52
N LYS A 223 -14.21 25.28 17.90
CA LYS A 223 -14.07 25.43 16.44
C LYS A 223 -12.93 26.36 16.04
N LYS A 224 -11.99 26.59 16.94
CA LYS A 224 -10.84 27.48 16.75
C LYS A 224 -9.60 26.85 17.36
N LEU A 225 -8.44 27.18 16.82
CA LEU A 225 -7.17 26.81 17.44
C LEU A 225 -7.01 27.47 18.81
N GLY A 226 -6.67 26.67 19.81
CA GLY A 226 -6.34 27.13 21.15
C GLY A 226 -4.91 27.65 21.26
N THR A 227 -4.59 28.27 22.40
CA THR A 227 -3.18 28.54 22.74
C THR A 227 -2.46 27.25 23.12
N PRO A 228 -1.12 27.16 22.99
CA PRO A 228 -0.36 25.98 23.43
C PRO A 228 -0.64 25.60 24.90
N ALA A 229 -0.77 26.56 25.80
CA ALA A 229 -1.10 26.32 27.22
C ALA A 229 -2.48 25.68 27.40
N HIS A 230 -3.51 26.17 26.68
CA HIS A 230 -4.85 25.60 26.66
C HIS A 230 -4.79 24.16 26.12
N ASN A 231 -4.10 23.94 25.01
CA ASN A 231 -3.98 22.64 24.36
C ASN A 231 -3.25 21.60 25.23
N VAL A 232 -2.24 22.00 26.00
CA VAL A 232 -1.60 21.15 27.02
C VAL A 232 -2.61 20.74 28.11
N ALA A 233 -3.49 21.65 28.55
CA ALA A 233 -4.55 21.29 29.49
C ALA A 233 -5.55 20.28 28.88
N LEU A 234 -5.87 20.41 27.59
CA LEU A 234 -6.69 19.43 26.87
C LEU A 234 -6.02 18.06 26.79
N LYS A 235 -4.70 17.99 26.55
CA LYS A 235 -3.93 16.74 26.60
C LYS A 235 -4.00 16.05 27.97
N ASN A 236 -3.96 16.82 29.05
CA ASN A 236 -4.12 16.26 30.40
C ASN A 236 -5.55 15.69 30.61
N LYS A 237 -6.60 16.33 30.06
CA LYS A 237 -7.96 15.78 30.07
C LYS A 237 -8.03 14.46 29.28
N PHE A 238 -7.36 14.40 28.11
CA PHE A 238 -7.24 13.18 27.35
C PHE A 238 -6.59 12.05 28.18
N LEU A 239 -5.46 12.35 28.84
CA LEU A 239 -4.75 11.38 29.68
C LEU A 239 -5.63 10.89 30.83
N THR A 240 -6.40 11.77 31.46
CA THR A 240 -7.35 11.37 32.51
C THR A 240 -8.40 10.41 31.98
N ALA A 241 -9.07 10.74 30.87
CA ALA A 241 -10.06 9.85 30.26
C ALA A 241 -9.45 8.50 29.84
N TYR A 242 -8.22 8.50 29.30
CA TYR A 242 -7.47 7.30 28.94
C TYR A 242 -7.18 6.41 30.16
N THR A 243 -6.63 6.99 31.24
CA THR A 243 -6.19 6.21 32.42
C THR A 243 -7.37 5.69 33.25
N THR A 244 -8.45 6.46 33.34
CA THR A 244 -9.68 6.05 34.04
C THR A 244 -10.60 5.18 33.19
N LYS A 245 -10.29 5.04 31.89
CA LYS A 245 -11.15 4.38 30.90
C LYS A 245 -12.57 4.96 30.90
N ASP A 246 -12.67 6.29 30.94
CA ASP A 246 -13.97 6.98 30.88
C ASP A 246 -14.64 6.70 29.53
N THR A 247 -15.44 5.64 29.49
CA THR A 247 -16.11 5.13 28.28
C THR A 247 -16.90 6.22 27.55
N ALA A 248 -17.65 7.06 28.30
CA ALA A 248 -18.51 8.08 27.70
C ALA A 248 -17.68 9.14 26.99
N THR A 249 -16.61 9.61 27.63
CA THR A 249 -15.70 10.60 27.05
C THR A 249 -14.89 10.02 25.89
N LEU A 250 -14.36 8.79 26.05
CA LEU A 250 -13.58 8.15 25.00
C LEU A 250 -14.41 7.83 23.75
N LYS A 251 -15.70 7.45 23.89
CA LYS A 251 -16.62 7.30 22.76
C LYS A 251 -16.85 8.60 21.99
N LYS A 252 -16.89 9.74 22.67
CA LYS A 252 -16.97 11.05 21.98
C LYS A 252 -15.71 11.31 21.14
N TYR A 253 -14.53 11.01 21.70
CA TYR A 253 -13.27 11.13 20.95
C TYR A 253 -13.23 10.18 19.75
N GLY A 254 -13.68 8.94 19.95
CA GLY A 254 -13.75 7.94 18.89
C GLY A 254 -14.67 8.36 17.74
N LYS A 255 -15.86 8.89 18.07
CA LYS A 255 -16.77 9.42 17.05
C LYS A 255 -16.14 10.54 16.22
N ILE A 256 -15.46 11.49 16.88
CA ILE A 256 -14.78 12.59 16.19
C ILE A 256 -13.65 12.04 15.30
N TRP A 257 -12.83 11.14 15.82
CA TRP A 257 -11.72 10.53 15.09
C TRP A 257 -12.21 9.74 13.86
N SER A 258 -13.33 9.05 13.97
CA SER A 258 -13.89 8.20 12.92
C SER A 258 -14.71 8.97 11.87
N GLU A 259 -15.38 10.05 12.26
CA GLU A 259 -16.37 10.71 11.39
C GLU A 259 -15.94 12.12 10.94
N SER A 260 -15.32 12.93 11.84
CA SER A 260 -15.09 14.34 11.53
C SER A 260 -13.98 14.59 10.52
N TYR A 261 -13.06 13.64 10.36
CA TYR A 261 -11.97 13.71 9.40
C TYR A 261 -12.36 13.19 8.00
N LEU A 262 -13.58 12.63 7.83
CA LEU A 262 -14.12 12.27 6.52
C LEU A 262 -14.56 13.54 5.79
N VAL A 263 -13.65 14.15 5.06
CA VAL A 263 -13.86 15.41 4.34
C VAL A 263 -13.47 15.27 2.88
N THR A 264 -14.27 15.85 1.99
CA THR A 264 -14.01 15.91 0.55
C THR A 264 -13.68 17.33 0.07
N SER A 265 -13.80 18.32 0.95
CA SER A 265 -13.47 19.72 0.67
C SER A 265 -12.94 20.41 1.92
N VAL A 266 -12.04 21.38 1.71
CA VAL A 266 -11.47 22.23 2.76
C VAL A 266 -11.55 23.66 2.30
N ASP A 267 -12.20 24.52 3.10
CA ASP A 267 -12.38 25.95 2.85
C ASP A 267 -12.27 26.77 4.14
N ALA A 268 -12.55 28.06 4.08
CA ALA A 268 -12.51 28.96 5.22
C ALA A 268 -13.52 28.63 6.34
N LYS A 269 -14.51 27.76 6.08
CA LYS A 269 -15.51 27.31 7.07
C LYS A 269 -15.12 25.99 7.73
N THR A 270 -14.12 25.31 7.18
CA THR A 270 -13.62 24.05 7.76
C THR A 270 -13.06 24.29 9.15
N ASN A 271 -13.40 23.41 10.10
CA ASN A 271 -12.86 23.51 11.45
C ASN A 271 -11.33 23.36 11.42
N PRO A 272 -10.55 24.41 11.79
CA PRO A 272 -9.09 24.37 11.70
C PRO A 272 -8.44 23.31 12.60
N LEU A 273 -9.15 22.78 13.58
CA LEU A 273 -8.67 21.68 14.43
C LEU A 273 -8.45 20.39 13.63
N LEU A 274 -9.14 20.20 12.50
CA LEU A 274 -8.96 19.06 11.60
C LEU A 274 -7.66 19.15 10.77
N LEU A 275 -7.08 20.35 10.67
CA LEU A 275 -5.92 20.65 9.82
C LEU A 275 -4.60 20.69 10.60
N VAL A 276 -4.63 20.42 11.91
CA VAL A 276 -3.43 20.41 12.75
C VAL A 276 -2.57 19.19 12.44
N GLY A 277 -1.34 19.43 12.02
CA GLY A 277 -0.34 18.40 11.71
C GLY A 277 1.06 18.80 12.17
N ASN A 278 2.01 17.87 12.18
CA ASN A 278 3.43 18.12 12.47
C ASN A 278 4.32 17.90 11.24
N GLY A 279 3.73 17.69 10.07
CA GLY A 279 4.43 17.52 8.81
C GLY A 279 4.91 18.83 8.20
N ALA A 280 5.61 18.71 7.07
CA ALA A 280 6.19 19.84 6.35
C ALA A 280 5.16 20.76 5.70
N TYR A 281 3.98 20.24 5.42
CA TYR A 281 2.89 20.99 4.79
C TYR A 281 1.62 20.92 5.63
N GLN A 282 0.70 21.85 5.32
CA GLN A 282 -0.66 21.92 5.84
C GLN A 282 -1.62 22.02 4.66
N VAL A 283 -2.80 21.43 4.77
CA VAL A 283 -3.86 21.62 3.77
C VAL A 283 -4.38 23.04 3.86
N GLU A 284 -4.18 23.83 2.80
CA GLU A 284 -4.72 25.18 2.65
C GLU A 284 -6.17 25.15 2.17
N SER A 285 -6.46 24.30 1.18
CA SER A 285 -7.78 24.15 0.60
C SER A 285 -7.95 22.81 -0.12
N ALA A 286 -9.18 22.34 -0.24
CA ALA A 286 -9.54 21.24 -1.11
C ALA A 286 -10.87 21.54 -1.81
N VAL A 287 -10.89 21.37 -3.13
CA VAL A 287 -12.10 21.45 -3.95
C VAL A 287 -12.48 20.02 -4.32
N LYS A 288 -13.70 19.63 -3.91
CA LYS A 288 -14.19 18.27 -4.12
C LYS A 288 -13.99 17.79 -5.55
N ASP A 289 -13.46 16.58 -5.70
CA ASP A 289 -13.20 15.88 -6.96
C ASP A 289 -12.31 16.65 -7.96
N GLN A 290 -11.59 17.69 -7.50
CA GLN A 290 -10.77 18.52 -8.38
C GLN A 290 -9.32 18.65 -7.93
N ARG A 291 -9.07 19.12 -6.71
CA ARG A 291 -7.69 19.36 -6.23
C ARG A 291 -7.61 19.54 -4.73
N VAL A 292 -6.41 19.26 -4.22
CA VAL A 292 -5.98 19.63 -2.88
C VAL A 292 -4.76 20.54 -2.98
N THR A 293 -4.76 21.64 -2.22
CA THR A 293 -3.64 22.57 -2.16
C THR A 293 -3.01 22.51 -0.76
N LEU A 294 -1.70 22.28 -0.72
CA LEU A 294 -0.92 22.24 0.50
C LEU A 294 0.14 23.35 0.46
N VAL A 295 0.35 23.99 1.63
CA VAL A 295 1.37 25.04 1.82
C VAL A 295 2.30 24.68 2.96
N LEU A 296 3.52 25.23 2.95
CA LEU A 296 4.50 24.96 4.01
C LEU A 296 3.90 25.25 5.40
N ASN A 297 4.18 24.34 6.32
CA ASN A 297 3.98 24.54 7.75
C ASN A 297 5.12 25.39 8.31
N PRO A 298 4.89 26.65 8.73
CA PRO A 298 5.96 27.51 9.21
C PRO A 298 6.59 27.04 10.54
N ARG A 299 5.96 26.09 11.23
CA ARG A 299 6.47 25.49 12.46
C ARG A 299 7.08 24.09 12.26
N TYR A 300 7.23 23.65 11.01
CA TYR A 300 7.78 22.34 10.72
C TYR A 300 9.19 22.18 11.29
N ASN A 301 9.35 21.17 12.13
CA ASN A 301 10.63 20.82 12.73
C ASN A 301 10.76 19.30 13.04
N SER A 302 9.87 18.48 12.46
CA SER A 302 9.74 17.04 12.75
C SER A 302 10.42 16.12 11.72
N GLY A 303 11.10 16.67 10.72
CA GLY A 303 11.81 15.92 9.68
C GLY A 303 12.84 16.76 8.94
N GLU A 304 13.27 16.30 7.78
CA GLU A 304 14.25 17.02 6.97
C GLU A 304 13.68 18.35 6.45
N PRO A 305 14.46 19.44 6.45
CA PRO A 305 14.01 20.75 5.97
C PRO A 305 13.75 20.72 4.45
N THR A 306 12.73 21.40 4.01
CA THR A 306 12.36 21.49 2.59
C THR A 306 13.32 22.40 1.80
N SER A 307 13.70 22.00 0.57
CA SER A 307 14.74 22.66 -0.21
C SER A 307 14.28 23.78 -1.13
N GLY A 308 12.99 24.00 -1.32
CA GLY A 308 12.56 25.07 -2.25
C GLY A 308 11.09 25.04 -2.65
N ILE A 309 10.37 23.96 -2.42
CA ILE A 309 8.94 23.87 -2.74
C ILE A 309 8.14 24.37 -1.54
N THR A 310 7.37 25.43 -1.74
CA THR A 310 6.53 26.05 -0.71
C THR A 310 5.06 25.70 -0.85
N LYS A 311 4.67 25.17 -2.02
CA LYS A 311 3.29 24.80 -2.32
C LYS A 311 3.26 23.54 -3.18
N ILE A 312 2.39 22.59 -2.78
CA ILE A 312 2.06 21.39 -3.56
C ILE A 312 0.58 21.45 -3.91
N VAL A 313 0.25 21.25 -5.18
CA VAL A 313 -1.12 21.15 -5.68
C VAL A 313 -1.31 19.76 -6.24
N MET A 314 -2.26 19.03 -5.71
CA MET A 314 -2.63 17.69 -6.16
C MET A 314 -3.93 17.81 -6.98
N ASN A 315 -3.83 17.68 -8.30
CA ASN A 315 -4.98 17.73 -9.21
C ASN A 315 -5.55 16.31 -9.38
N THR A 316 -6.84 16.16 -9.12
CA THR A 316 -7.55 14.88 -9.34
C THR A 316 -7.83 14.73 -10.83
N ILE A 317 -7.13 13.79 -11.49
CA ILE A 317 -7.33 13.41 -12.89
C ILE A 317 -7.38 11.88 -12.94
N THR A 318 -8.59 11.32 -12.98
CA THR A 318 -8.83 9.86 -12.89
C THR A 318 -8.54 9.13 -14.20
N ASP A 319 -8.56 9.84 -15.34
CA ASP A 319 -8.26 9.30 -16.66
C ASP A 319 -6.76 9.39 -16.94
N GLY A 320 -6.08 8.25 -17.13
CA GLY A 320 -4.63 8.20 -17.34
C GLY A 320 -4.15 9.00 -18.57
N PRO A 321 -4.74 8.81 -19.76
CA PRO A 321 -4.44 9.62 -20.95
C PRO A 321 -4.63 11.13 -20.72
N ALA A 322 -5.70 11.56 -20.03
CA ALA A 322 -5.90 12.97 -19.72
C ALA A 322 -4.81 13.51 -18.77
N GLY A 323 -4.36 12.73 -17.79
CA GLY A 323 -3.24 13.11 -16.92
C GLY A 323 -1.93 13.27 -17.69
N ILE A 324 -1.64 12.39 -18.66
CA ILE A 324 -0.48 12.49 -19.55
C ILE A 324 -0.58 13.74 -20.43
N GLN A 325 -1.77 14.04 -20.94
CA GLN A 325 -2.00 15.24 -21.74
C GLN A 325 -1.82 16.52 -20.91
N ALA A 326 -2.27 16.54 -19.65
CA ALA A 326 -2.05 17.66 -18.74
C ALA A 326 -0.55 17.92 -18.50
N LEU A 327 0.27 16.86 -18.38
CA LEU A 327 1.73 16.98 -18.30
C LEU A 327 2.31 17.54 -19.61
N ALA A 328 1.85 17.07 -20.77
CA ALA A 328 2.29 17.57 -22.08
C ALA A 328 1.95 19.05 -22.29
N ASN A 329 0.82 19.51 -21.76
CA ASN A 329 0.39 20.91 -21.83
C ASN A 329 1.10 21.82 -20.81
N GLY A 330 1.88 21.25 -19.86
CA GLY A 330 2.49 22.00 -18.76
C GLY A 330 1.51 22.46 -17.67
N GLU A 331 0.35 21.83 -17.58
CA GLU A 331 -0.67 22.08 -16.55
C GLU A 331 -0.30 21.42 -15.22
N VAL A 332 0.50 20.34 -15.28
CA VAL A 332 1.04 19.62 -14.14
C VAL A 332 2.55 19.40 -14.33
N ASP A 333 3.25 19.15 -13.24
CA ASP A 333 4.71 18.92 -13.21
C ASP A 333 5.08 17.46 -13.06
N VAL A 334 4.23 16.70 -12.38
CA VAL A 334 4.45 15.29 -12.02
C VAL A 334 3.23 14.48 -12.38
N TRP A 335 3.49 13.35 -13.04
CA TRP A 335 2.51 12.30 -13.28
C TRP A 335 2.97 11.00 -12.62
N ALA A 336 2.10 10.40 -11.83
CA ALA A 336 2.31 9.12 -11.16
C ALA A 336 1.00 8.30 -11.24
N GLY A 337 0.62 7.89 -12.45
CA GLY A 337 -0.58 7.11 -12.69
C GLY A 337 -0.30 5.62 -12.91
N GLN A 338 -1.36 4.85 -13.17
CA GLN A 338 -1.21 3.43 -13.46
C GLN A 338 -0.35 3.20 -14.70
N ALA A 339 0.72 2.42 -14.56
CA ALA A 339 1.65 2.12 -15.63
C ALA A 339 1.00 1.22 -16.71
N THR A 340 1.05 1.70 -17.96
CA THR A 340 0.68 0.94 -19.16
C THR A 340 1.72 1.14 -20.25
N ALA A 341 1.82 0.22 -21.21
CA ALA A 341 2.77 0.33 -22.33
C ALA A 341 2.52 1.59 -23.17
N ASP A 342 1.26 1.86 -23.52
CA ASP A 342 0.88 3.04 -24.28
C ASP A 342 1.10 4.33 -23.50
N GLY A 343 0.82 4.34 -22.19
CA GLY A 343 1.08 5.48 -21.31
C GLY A 343 2.58 5.81 -21.25
N LYS A 344 3.44 4.81 -21.05
CA LYS A 344 4.92 4.99 -21.08
C LYS A 344 5.38 5.52 -22.42
N ALA A 345 4.87 4.96 -23.53
CA ALA A 345 5.21 5.41 -24.87
C ALA A 345 4.77 6.86 -25.13
N ALA A 346 3.61 7.25 -24.63
CA ALA A 346 3.10 8.62 -24.73
C ALA A 346 3.97 9.59 -23.89
N LEU A 347 4.25 9.26 -22.63
CA LEU A 347 5.12 10.06 -21.74
C LEU A 347 6.52 10.28 -22.34
N SER A 348 7.11 9.24 -22.94
CA SER A 348 8.45 9.30 -23.55
C SER A 348 8.54 10.23 -24.76
N LYS A 349 7.42 10.63 -25.34
CA LYS A 349 7.36 11.59 -26.47
C LYS A 349 7.25 13.05 -26.02
N ILE A 350 7.01 13.32 -24.74
CA ILE A 350 6.84 14.67 -24.24
C ILE A 350 8.22 15.31 -24.06
N ALA A 351 8.47 16.40 -24.79
CA ALA A 351 9.71 17.14 -24.66
C ALA A 351 9.84 17.79 -23.27
N GLY A 352 11.04 17.77 -22.70
CA GLY A 352 11.28 18.39 -21.39
C GLY A 352 10.75 17.62 -20.18
N VAL A 353 10.42 16.33 -20.34
CA VAL A 353 9.96 15.44 -19.27
C VAL A 353 10.94 14.30 -19.08
N ASN A 354 11.25 13.99 -17.83
CA ASN A 354 11.99 12.80 -17.40
C ASN A 354 11.01 11.69 -17.03
N VAL A 355 11.04 10.59 -17.76
CA VAL A 355 10.27 9.39 -17.44
C VAL A 355 11.13 8.45 -16.62
N LYS A 356 10.63 8.00 -15.47
CA LYS A 356 11.28 7.07 -14.56
C LYS A 356 10.51 5.76 -14.52
N GLY A 357 11.19 4.67 -14.89
CA GLY A 357 10.74 3.33 -14.58
C GLY A 357 11.32 2.90 -13.22
N TYR A 358 10.55 2.16 -12.45
CA TYR A 358 10.98 1.59 -11.17
C TYR A 358 10.26 0.27 -10.90
N ALA A 359 10.80 -0.57 -10.03
CA ALA A 359 10.09 -1.74 -9.53
C ALA A 359 9.16 -1.30 -8.41
N THR A 360 7.88 -1.63 -8.50
CA THR A 360 6.97 -1.51 -7.35
C THR A 360 7.18 -2.69 -6.39
N LEU A 361 6.53 -2.68 -5.23
CA LEU A 361 6.47 -3.85 -4.36
C LEU A 361 5.23 -4.72 -4.61
N SER A 362 4.50 -4.43 -5.66
CA SER A 362 3.42 -5.28 -6.14
C SER A 362 3.97 -6.30 -7.14
N TYR A 363 3.39 -7.47 -7.12
CA TYR A 363 3.76 -8.56 -8.01
C TYR A 363 2.53 -9.30 -8.52
N GLU A 364 2.64 -9.85 -9.72
CA GLU A 364 1.67 -10.78 -10.27
C GLU A 364 2.11 -12.20 -9.94
N HIS A 365 1.18 -13.03 -9.49
CA HIS A 365 1.42 -14.42 -9.13
C HIS A 365 0.23 -15.31 -9.49
N THR A 366 0.43 -16.60 -9.39
CA THR A 366 -0.62 -17.61 -9.50
C THR A 366 -0.49 -18.60 -8.36
N ASP A 367 -1.60 -18.85 -7.66
CA ASP A 367 -1.71 -19.81 -6.59
C ASP A 367 -2.66 -20.93 -6.98
N VAL A 368 -2.44 -22.12 -6.43
CA VAL A 368 -3.32 -23.26 -6.65
C VAL A 368 -3.95 -23.74 -5.34
N ARG A 369 -5.18 -24.23 -5.43
CA ARG A 369 -5.89 -24.72 -4.26
C ARG A 369 -5.30 -26.03 -3.77
N MET A 370 -5.01 -26.06 -2.46
CA MET A 370 -4.39 -27.19 -1.78
C MET A 370 -5.33 -27.89 -0.79
N GLY A 371 -6.47 -27.27 -0.49
CA GLY A 371 -7.45 -27.76 0.49
C GLY A 371 -8.73 -26.93 0.49
N ASP A 372 -9.56 -27.12 1.51
CA ASP A 372 -10.79 -26.37 1.67
C ASP A 372 -10.50 -24.90 1.98
N GLY A 373 -11.28 -24.01 1.39
CA GLY A 373 -11.21 -22.59 1.69
C GLY A 373 -11.78 -22.27 3.07
N PRO A 374 -11.30 -21.23 3.76
CA PRO A 374 -11.83 -20.79 5.04
C PRO A 374 -13.34 -20.52 4.97
N GLY A 375 -14.10 -21.11 5.88
CA GLY A 375 -15.56 -20.93 5.97
C GLY A 375 -16.40 -21.71 4.96
N GLU A 376 -15.80 -22.43 4.02
CA GLU A 376 -16.52 -23.28 3.06
C GLU A 376 -17.14 -24.50 3.75
N LYS A 377 -18.38 -24.81 3.37
CA LYS A 377 -19.12 -25.95 3.93
C LYS A 377 -18.86 -27.25 3.20
N ASP A 378 -18.67 -27.15 1.89
CA ASP A 378 -18.43 -28.29 1.01
C ASP A 378 -16.92 -28.50 0.85
N LYS A 379 -16.49 -29.74 0.75
CA LYS A 379 -15.08 -30.05 0.53
C LYS A 379 -14.65 -29.72 -0.88
N TYR A 380 -13.40 -29.26 -0.99
CA TYR A 380 -12.77 -29.08 -2.30
C TYR A 380 -12.53 -30.44 -2.97
N THR A 381 -13.09 -30.59 -4.17
CA THR A 381 -13.00 -31.83 -4.97
C THR A 381 -12.42 -31.57 -6.38
N GLY A 382 -11.79 -30.42 -6.58
CA GLY A 382 -11.21 -30.06 -7.87
C GLY A 382 -9.96 -30.88 -8.23
N ILE A 383 -9.37 -30.53 -9.38
CA ILE A 383 -8.24 -31.28 -9.98
C ILE A 383 -7.00 -31.36 -9.07
N PHE A 384 -6.82 -30.43 -8.16
CA PHE A 384 -5.68 -30.36 -7.23
C PHE A 384 -6.01 -30.87 -5.81
N ALA A 385 -7.20 -31.45 -5.60
CA ALA A 385 -7.61 -31.97 -4.29
C ALA A 385 -6.69 -33.09 -3.85
N PRO A 386 -6.05 -33.01 -2.67
CA PRO A 386 -5.03 -33.99 -2.25
C PRO A 386 -5.62 -35.37 -1.95
N GLY A 387 -6.93 -35.46 -1.66
CA GLY A 387 -7.54 -36.70 -1.23
C GLY A 387 -6.95 -37.24 0.07
N THR A 388 -7.25 -38.51 0.41
CA THR A 388 -6.88 -39.12 1.70
C THR A 388 -5.81 -40.20 1.59
N THR A 389 -5.42 -40.60 0.37
CA THR A 389 -4.44 -41.67 0.13
C THR A 389 -3.11 -41.11 -0.40
N ALA A 390 -2.01 -41.82 -0.17
CA ALA A 390 -0.71 -41.44 -0.75
C ALA A 390 -0.76 -41.31 -2.27
N ALA A 391 -1.53 -42.15 -2.95
CA ALA A 391 -1.70 -42.09 -4.41
C ALA A 391 -2.43 -40.83 -4.86
N SER A 392 -3.52 -40.45 -4.19
CA SER A 392 -4.27 -39.21 -4.51
C SER A 392 -3.48 -37.94 -4.17
N GLN A 393 -2.68 -37.97 -3.11
CA GLN A 393 -1.77 -36.86 -2.75
C GLN A 393 -0.66 -36.69 -3.80
N ALA A 394 -0.07 -37.80 -4.28
CA ALA A 394 0.92 -37.78 -5.36
C ALA A 394 0.30 -37.28 -6.67
N GLN A 395 -0.91 -37.72 -7.02
CA GLN A 395 -1.64 -37.22 -8.19
C GLN A 395 -1.86 -35.71 -8.12
N ALA A 396 -2.37 -35.20 -7.00
CA ALA A 396 -2.60 -33.78 -6.81
C ALA A 396 -1.30 -32.98 -6.96
N LYS A 397 -0.20 -33.45 -6.36
CA LYS A 397 1.12 -32.82 -6.48
C LYS A 397 1.65 -32.84 -7.90
N ASP A 398 1.57 -33.96 -8.62
CA ASP A 398 1.98 -34.07 -10.02
C ASP A 398 1.20 -33.07 -10.90
N LEU A 399 -0.11 -32.94 -10.69
CA LEU A 399 -0.97 -32.05 -11.47
C LEU A 399 -0.69 -30.56 -11.16
N ARG A 400 -0.44 -30.18 -9.90
CA ARG A 400 0.01 -28.82 -9.55
C ARG A 400 1.37 -28.50 -10.15
N THR A 401 2.31 -29.45 -10.07
CA THR A 401 3.62 -29.31 -10.72
C THR A 401 3.48 -29.13 -12.23
N ALA A 402 2.62 -29.94 -12.87
CA ALA A 402 2.32 -29.79 -14.30
C ALA A 402 1.71 -28.44 -14.65
N TYR A 403 0.81 -27.91 -13.80
CA TYR A 403 0.23 -26.59 -13.97
C TYR A 403 1.31 -25.50 -14.03
N PHE A 404 2.24 -25.46 -13.05
CA PHE A 404 3.31 -24.46 -13.04
C PHE A 404 4.35 -24.65 -14.15
N LEU A 405 4.69 -25.88 -14.52
CA LEU A 405 5.56 -26.13 -15.67
C LEU A 405 4.94 -25.66 -17.00
N ALA A 406 3.62 -25.79 -17.14
CA ALA A 406 2.88 -25.38 -18.32
C ALA A 406 2.55 -23.87 -18.33
N PHE A 407 2.55 -23.21 -17.17
CA PHE A 407 2.15 -21.81 -17.04
C PHE A 407 3.06 -20.92 -17.90
N PRO A 408 2.50 -20.12 -18.83
CA PRO A 408 3.27 -19.43 -19.87
C PRO A 408 3.90 -18.13 -19.36
N ARG A 409 4.59 -18.20 -18.22
CA ARG A 409 5.14 -17.04 -17.50
C ARG A 409 6.05 -16.18 -18.38
N ASP A 410 6.96 -16.83 -19.12
CA ASP A 410 7.93 -16.11 -19.95
C ASP A 410 7.23 -15.32 -21.07
N GLU A 411 6.16 -15.88 -21.65
CA GLU A 411 5.36 -15.20 -22.68
C GLU A 411 4.57 -14.02 -22.11
N ILE A 412 4.00 -14.17 -20.90
CA ILE A 412 3.32 -13.10 -20.18
C ILE A 412 4.29 -11.96 -19.89
N VAL A 413 5.45 -12.25 -19.33
CA VAL A 413 6.48 -11.25 -19.05
C VAL A 413 6.89 -10.50 -20.32
N GLU A 414 7.19 -11.24 -21.40
CA GLU A 414 7.69 -10.66 -22.64
C GLU A 414 6.63 -9.79 -23.34
N LYS A 415 5.39 -10.27 -23.43
CA LYS A 415 4.35 -9.62 -24.25
C LYS A 415 3.54 -8.58 -23.48
N VAL A 416 3.35 -8.78 -22.18
CA VAL A 416 2.44 -7.94 -21.37
C VAL A 416 3.20 -6.96 -20.49
N TRP A 417 4.25 -7.41 -19.81
CA TRP A 417 4.91 -6.63 -18.78
C TRP A 417 6.16 -5.87 -19.24
N LYS A 418 7.04 -6.49 -20.03
CA LYS A 418 8.24 -5.81 -20.56
C LYS A 418 7.96 -4.51 -21.32
N PRO A 419 6.89 -4.40 -22.12
CA PRO A 419 6.57 -3.12 -22.76
C PRO A 419 6.32 -1.99 -21.77
N ILE A 420 5.86 -2.30 -20.55
CA ILE A 420 5.62 -1.31 -19.50
C ILE A 420 6.95 -0.87 -18.87
N GLY A 421 7.87 -1.79 -18.57
CA GLY A 421 9.13 -1.43 -17.92
C GLY A 421 10.14 -2.56 -17.82
N ASP A 422 11.44 -2.21 -17.76
CA ASP A 422 12.56 -3.16 -17.68
C ASP A 422 12.62 -3.93 -16.35
N ALA A 423 11.91 -3.46 -15.32
CA ALA A 423 11.80 -4.13 -14.02
C ALA A 423 10.95 -5.41 -14.05
N SER A 424 10.34 -5.72 -15.19
CA SER A 424 9.44 -6.87 -15.41
C SER A 424 10.19 -8.15 -15.76
N ALA A 425 11.33 -8.44 -15.13
CA ALA A 425 11.92 -9.75 -15.21
C ALA A 425 11.07 -10.79 -14.47
N ALA A 426 11.07 -12.04 -14.90
CA ALA A 426 10.46 -13.12 -14.15
C ALA A 426 11.04 -13.17 -12.73
N TRP A 427 10.19 -13.36 -11.73
CA TRP A 427 10.56 -13.28 -10.33
C TRP A 427 10.39 -14.65 -9.66
N ASP A 428 11.47 -15.20 -9.15
CA ASP A 428 11.56 -16.58 -8.64
C ASP A 428 11.73 -16.70 -7.12
N SER A 429 11.47 -15.62 -6.37
CA SER A 429 11.45 -15.64 -4.90
C SER A 429 10.12 -15.09 -4.40
N LEU A 430 9.60 -15.63 -3.30
CA LEU A 430 8.38 -15.11 -2.66
C LEU A 430 8.65 -13.89 -1.78
N ASN A 431 9.90 -13.71 -1.34
CA ASN A 431 10.26 -12.73 -0.30
C ASN A 431 11.29 -11.68 -0.75
N TYR A 432 12.18 -12.04 -1.68
CA TYR A 432 13.23 -11.12 -2.11
C TYR A 432 12.98 -10.63 -3.54
N PRO A 433 12.84 -9.31 -3.76
CA PRO A 433 12.77 -8.77 -5.11
C PRO A 433 14.10 -8.95 -5.85
N PRO A 434 14.14 -8.93 -7.20
CA PRO A 434 15.36 -9.05 -7.99
C PRO A 434 16.46 -8.03 -7.64
N SER A 435 16.09 -6.87 -7.09
CA SER A 435 17.03 -5.85 -6.62
C SER A 435 17.67 -6.17 -5.27
N SER A 436 17.18 -7.18 -4.55
CA SER A 436 17.75 -7.58 -3.25
C SER A 436 19.10 -8.28 -3.42
N PRO A 437 20.12 -7.98 -2.59
CA PRO A 437 21.39 -8.69 -2.58
C PRO A 437 21.23 -10.19 -2.24
N ASN A 438 20.14 -10.58 -1.60
CA ASN A 438 19.83 -11.97 -1.25
C ASN A 438 19.10 -12.73 -2.36
N TYR A 439 18.63 -12.06 -3.41
CA TYR A 439 17.81 -12.69 -4.46
C TYR A 439 18.52 -13.86 -5.15
N ALA A 440 19.73 -13.63 -5.66
CA ALA A 440 20.48 -14.67 -6.37
C ALA A 440 20.75 -15.91 -5.49
N LYS A 441 21.09 -15.70 -4.21
CA LYS A 441 21.31 -16.77 -3.23
C LYS A 441 19.99 -17.52 -2.93
N MET A 442 18.87 -16.81 -2.86
CA MET A 442 17.54 -17.40 -2.61
C MET A 442 17.11 -18.31 -3.75
N ILE A 443 17.09 -17.80 -4.98
CA ILE A 443 16.60 -18.57 -6.15
C ILE A 443 17.50 -19.75 -6.53
N ALA A 444 18.76 -19.74 -6.09
CA ALA A 444 19.65 -20.89 -6.26
C ALA A 444 19.32 -22.06 -5.30
N ALA A 445 18.53 -21.81 -4.24
CA ALA A 445 18.32 -22.78 -3.18
C ALA A 445 16.85 -23.07 -2.83
N ASN A 446 15.89 -22.25 -3.28
CA ASN A 446 14.47 -22.35 -2.90
C ASN A 446 13.65 -23.38 -3.70
N GLY A 447 14.22 -24.03 -4.72
CA GLY A 447 13.52 -25.01 -5.54
C GLY A 447 12.76 -24.44 -6.73
N SER A 448 12.70 -23.11 -6.93
CA SER A 448 12.02 -22.48 -8.07
C SER A 448 12.65 -22.83 -9.43
N ALA A 449 13.92 -23.28 -9.43
CA ALA A 449 14.68 -23.65 -10.64
C ALA A 449 13.90 -24.60 -11.55
N MET A 450 13.20 -25.58 -11.00
CA MET A 450 12.41 -26.54 -11.78
C MET A 450 11.32 -25.91 -12.65
N TYR A 451 10.82 -24.72 -12.30
CA TYR A 451 9.77 -24.00 -13.02
C TYR A 451 10.31 -22.96 -14.02
N ARG A 452 11.63 -22.76 -14.08
CA ARG A 452 12.27 -21.79 -14.98
C ARG A 452 13.36 -22.37 -15.87
N GLU A 453 13.98 -23.48 -15.50
CA GLU A 453 15.04 -24.11 -16.28
C GLU A 453 14.52 -24.69 -17.60
N GLY A 454 15.38 -24.68 -18.62
CA GLY A 454 15.01 -25.08 -19.95
C GLY A 454 14.15 -24.07 -20.70
N THR A 455 13.52 -24.51 -21.78
CA THR A 455 12.60 -23.71 -22.58
C THR A 455 11.17 -23.91 -22.12
N GLN A 456 10.27 -22.94 -22.39
CA GLN A 456 8.84 -23.13 -22.14
C GLN A 456 8.29 -24.37 -22.85
N ALA A 457 8.79 -24.68 -24.06
CA ALA A 457 8.38 -25.87 -24.79
C ALA A 457 8.77 -27.16 -24.07
N SER A 458 9.99 -27.24 -23.52
CA SER A 458 10.43 -28.43 -22.76
C SER A 458 9.64 -28.59 -21.45
N ARG A 459 9.38 -27.50 -20.73
CA ARG A 459 8.55 -27.53 -19.52
C ARG A 459 7.11 -27.95 -19.83
N THR A 460 6.53 -27.41 -20.91
CA THR A 460 5.18 -27.78 -21.36
C THR A 460 5.08 -29.25 -21.77
N ALA A 461 6.11 -29.81 -22.43
CA ALA A 461 6.16 -31.23 -22.76
C ALA A 461 6.24 -32.14 -21.51
N ALA A 462 7.04 -31.74 -20.50
CA ALA A 462 7.09 -32.42 -19.20
C ALA A 462 5.75 -32.35 -18.49
N ALA A 463 5.09 -31.19 -18.49
CA ALA A 463 3.75 -31.01 -17.94
C ALA A 463 2.72 -31.93 -18.61
N LEU A 464 2.70 -31.99 -19.94
CA LEU A 464 1.79 -32.86 -20.67
C LEU A 464 2.01 -34.36 -20.33
N ALA A 465 3.28 -34.78 -20.12
CA ALA A 465 3.57 -36.13 -19.70
C ALA A 465 3.00 -36.45 -18.29
N LEU A 466 3.12 -35.51 -17.35
CA LEU A 466 2.50 -35.63 -16.01
C LEU A 466 0.98 -35.66 -16.08
N VAL A 467 0.35 -34.80 -16.87
CA VAL A 467 -1.11 -34.76 -17.01
C VAL A 467 -1.62 -36.06 -17.64
N LYS A 468 -0.94 -36.58 -18.67
CA LYS A 468 -1.31 -37.88 -19.33
C LYS A 468 -1.28 -39.07 -18.39
N LYS A 469 -0.49 -39.04 -17.34
CA LYS A 469 -0.48 -40.09 -16.31
C LYS A 469 -1.86 -40.31 -15.68
N TYR A 470 -2.65 -39.26 -15.56
CA TYR A 470 -3.95 -39.28 -14.91
C TYR A 470 -5.12 -39.02 -15.88
N TYR A 471 -4.83 -38.39 -17.01
CA TYR A 471 -5.77 -38.07 -18.10
C TYR A 471 -5.20 -38.60 -19.44
N PRO A 472 -5.20 -39.92 -19.66
CA PRO A 472 -4.43 -40.55 -20.75
C PRO A 472 -4.90 -40.14 -22.15
N THR A 473 -6.15 -39.67 -22.28
CA THR A 473 -6.73 -39.22 -23.57
C THR A 473 -6.45 -37.76 -23.89
N THR A 474 -5.83 -37.02 -22.98
CA THR A 474 -5.57 -35.59 -23.17
C THR A 474 -4.47 -35.34 -24.19
N SER A 475 -4.58 -34.24 -24.94
CA SER A 475 -3.55 -33.74 -25.86
C SER A 475 -3.62 -32.22 -25.93
N ALA A 476 -2.66 -31.58 -26.60
CA ALA A 476 -2.68 -30.14 -26.84
C ALA A 476 -3.91 -29.70 -27.67
N ASP A 477 -4.33 -30.53 -28.64
CA ASP A 477 -5.46 -30.26 -29.51
C ASP A 477 -6.81 -30.64 -28.87
N LYS A 478 -6.78 -31.51 -27.85
CA LYS A 478 -7.95 -31.99 -27.12
C LYS A 478 -7.64 -32.04 -25.62
N PRO A 479 -7.55 -30.88 -24.95
CA PRO A 479 -7.30 -30.83 -23.50
C PRO A 479 -8.54 -31.35 -22.74
N THR A 480 -8.31 -32.17 -21.71
CA THR A 480 -9.40 -32.79 -20.92
C THR A 480 -9.25 -32.63 -19.43
N ALA A 481 -8.08 -32.23 -18.93
CA ALA A 481 -7.85 -31.97 -17.52
C ALA A 481 -8.43 -30.58 -17.14
N LYS A 482 -9.65 -30.57 -16.65
CA LYS A 482 -10.36 -29.30 -16.32
C LYS A 482 -9.70 -28.59 -15.16
N VAL A 483 -9.45 -27.27 -15.32
CA VAL A 483 -8.95 -26.39 -14.28
C VAL A 483 -9.69 -25.05 -14.33
N ARG A 484 -10.20 -24.59 -13.19
CA ARG A 484 -10.97 -23.35 -13.04
C ARG A 484 -10.09 -22.30 -12.39
N ILE A 485 -9.83 -21.20 -13.10
CA ILE A 485 -8.88 -20.16 -12.71
C ILE A 485 -9.60 -18.84 -12.50
N LEU A 486 -9.56 -18.34 -11.28
CA LEU A 486 -10.13 -17.04 -10.87
C LEU A 486 -9.17 -15.89 -11.18
N TRP A 487 -9.70 -14.77 -11.65
CA TRP A 487 -8.99 -13.50 -11.70
C TRP A 487 -9.95 -12.31 -11.55
N GLY A 488 -9.41 -11.13 -11.22
CA GLY A 488 -10.20 -9.93 -10.95
C GLY A 488 -10.09 -8.86 -12.02
N GLN A 489 -10.92 -7.81 -11.88
CA GLN A 489 -10.94 -6.63 -12.75
C GLN A 489 -11.27 -6.96 -14.21
N PRO A 490 -12.49 -7.39 -14.52
CA PRO A 490 -12.89 -7.87 -15.86
C PRO A 490 -12.64 -6.89 -17.02
N SER A 491 -12.56 -5.59 -16.75
CA SER A 491 -12.25 -4.54 -17.74
C SER A 491 -10.76 -4.22 -17.87
N ASN A 492 -9.88 -4.83 -17.06
CA ASN A 492 -8.44 -4.60 -17.12
C ASN A 492 -7.84 -5.30 -18.35
N THR A 493 -7.47 -4.51 -19.37
CA THR A 493 -6.95 -5.02 -20.66
C THR A 493 -5.66 -5.82 -20.51
N ARG A 494 -4.81 -5.49 -19.53
CA ARG A 494 -3.61 -6.26 -19.21
C ARG A 494 -3.98 -7.67 -18.76
N ARG A 495 -4.88 -7.81 -17.78
CA ARG A 495 -5.33 -9.11 -17.26
C ARG A 495 -6.13 -9.92 -18.28
N ILE A 496 -6.89 -9.28 -19.16
CA ILE A 496 -7.53 -9.94 -20.30
C ILE A 496 -6.48 -10.60 -21.20
N SER A 497 -5.38 -9.90 -21.49
CA SER A 497 -4.28 -10.43 -22.29
C SER A 497 -3.57 -11.58 -21.58
N GLU A 498 -3.31 -11.46 -20.28
CA GLU A 498 -2.73 -12.53 -19.45
C GLU A 498 -3.62 -13.77 -19.46
N ALA A 499 -4.93 -13.62 -19.23
CA ALA A 499 -5.90 -14.71 -19.22
C ALA A 499 -5.90 -15.48 -20.56
N ALA A 500 -5.85 -14.77 -21.68
CA ALA A 500 -5.78 -15.39 -23.01
C ALA A 500 -4.49 -16.20 -23.20
N ILE A 501 -3.34 -15.66 -22.79
CA ILE A 501 -2.03 -16.35 -22.85
C ILE A 501 -2.03 -17.56 -21.92
N ILE A 502 -2.53 -17.44 -20.69
CA ILE A 502 -2.64 -18.53 -19.70
C ILE A 502 -3.45 -19.68 -20.28
N LYS A 503 -4.65 -19.38 -20.78
CA LYS A 503 -5.54 -20.38 -21.38
C LYS A 503 -4.85 -21.14 -22.51
N ALA A 504 -4.23 -20.41 -23.44
CA ALA A 504 -3.52 -21.02 -24.59
C ALA A 504 -2.29 -21.83 -24.18
N GLY A 505 -1.54 -21.37 -23.19
CA GLY A 505 -0.37 -22.07 -22.66
C GLY A 505 -0.72 -23.38 -21.97
N LEU A 506 -1.71 -23.35 -21.08
CA LEU A 506 -2.16 -24.53 -20.33
C LEU A 506 -2.80 -25.59 -21.25
N ALA A 507 -3.50 -25.19 -22.31
CA ALA A 507 -4.07 -26.14 -23.30
C ALA A 507 -2.99 -26.99 -23.95
N LYS A 508 -1.79 -26.43 -24.23
CA LYS A 508 -0.66 -27.19 -24.80
C LYS A 508 -0.17 -28.34 -23.91
N ALA A 509 -0.44 -28.25 -22.60
CA ALA A 509 -0.14 -29.29 -21.61
C ALA A 509 -1.35 -30.16 -21.26
N GLY A 510 -2.45 -30.07 -22.01
CA GLY A 510 -3.63 -30.89 -21.82
C GLY A 510 -4.62 -30.41 -20.76
N PHE A 511 -4.43 -29.21 -20.22
CA PHE A 511 -5.42 -28.59 -19.31
C PHE A 511 -6.53 -27.90 -20.10
N ASP A 512 -7.78 -28.25 -19.82
CA ASP A 512 -8.97 -27.53 -20.27
C ASP A 512 -9.26 -26.39 -19.27
N ALA A 513 -8.64 -25.24 -19.51
CA ALA A 513 -8.65 -24.12 -18.59
C ALA A 513 -9.88 -23.21 -18.78
N ASP A 514 -10.71 -23.11 -17.76
CA ASP A 514 -11.72 -22.07 -17.60
C ASP A 514 -11.11 -20.89 -16.83
N VAL A 515 -10.84 -19.79 -17.54
CA VAL A 515 -10.17 -18.60 -16.99
C VAL A 515 -11.20 -17.49 -16.84
N THR A 516 -11.90 -17.50 -15.71
CA THR A 516 -13.10 -16.66 -15.49
C THR A 516 -12.80 -15.39 -14.72
N PRO A 517 -13.13 -14.19 -15.26
CA PRO A 517 -13.03 -12.93 -14.54
C PRO A 517 -14.20 -12.73 -13.57
N VAL A 518 -13.90 -12.25 -12.36
CA VAL A 518 -14.92 -11.96 -11.34
C VAL A 518 -14.70 -10.55 -10.75
N SER A 519 -15.76 -9.74 -10.73
CA SER A 519 -15.74 -8.47 -10.00
C SER A 519 -15.68 -8.76 -8.50
N GLY A 520 -14.86 -8.01 -7.75
CA GLY A 520 -14.67 -8.27 -6.31
C GLY A 520 -13.98 -9.61 -6.04
N TRP A 521 -13.14 -10.07 -6.93
CA TRP A 521 -12.50 -11.38 -6.96
C TRP A 521 -11.85 -11.81 -5.63
N SER A 522 -11.33 -10.87 -4.84
CA SER A 522 -10.69 -11.16 -3.55
C SER A 522 -11.64 -11.83 -2.55
N ALA A 523 -12.92 -11.50 -2.59
CA ALA A 523 -13.94 -12.15 -1.77
C ALA A 523 -14.28 -13.59 -2.23
N HIS A 524 -13.79 -13.99 -3.40
CA HIS A 524 -14.08 -15.28 -4.02
C HIS A 524 -12.87 -16.24 -4.04
N ILE A 525 -11.70 -15.79 -3.58
CA ILE A 525 -10.47 -16.61 -3.57
C ILE A 525 -10.64 -17.86 -2.72
N SER A 526 -11.32 -17.75 -1.59
CA SER A 526 -11.57 -18.88 -0.67
C SER A 526 -12.59 -19.90 -1.18
N GLU A 527 -13.38 -19.58 -2.21
CA GLU A 527 -14.43 -20.48 -2.68
C GLU A 527 -13.89 -21.76 -3.33
N ASN A 528 -14.35 -22.92 -2.87
CA ASN A 528 -13.94 -24.25 -3.35
C ASN A 528 -14.25 -24.54 -4.83
N LYS A 529 -15.02 -23.66 -5.50
CA LYS A 529 -15.30 -23.79 -6.94
C LYS A 529 -14.14 -23.43 -7.86
N TYR A 530 -13.05 -22.79 -7.35
CA TYR A 530 -11.85 -22.45 -8.12
C TYR A 530 -10.68 -23.34 -7.74
N ASP A 531 -9.91 -23.76 -8.74
CA ASP A 531 -8.75 -24.63 -8.58
C ASP A 531 -7.45 -23.81 -8.49
N ALA A 532 -7.43 -22.65 -9.13
CA ALA A 532 -6.30 -21.72 -9.13
C ALA A 532 -6.79 -20.27 -9.24
N MET A 533 -5.88 -19.35 -8.99
CA MET A 533 -6.09 -17.94 -9.25
C MET A 533 -4.82 -17.31 -9.85
N PHE A 534 -4.96 -16.18 -10.54
CA PHE A 534 -3.85 -15.26 -10.78
C PHE A 534 -4.27 -13.83 -10.47
N GLY A 535 -3.33 -13.06 -9.96
CA GLY A 535 -3.58 -11.70 -9.52
C GLY A 535 -2.35 -11.04 -8.92
N GLY A 536 -2.56 -9.85 -8.36
CA GLY A 536 -1.48 -9.07 -7.77
C GLY A 536 -1.59 -8.97 -6.26
N TYR A 537 -0.46 -9.19 -5.59
CA TYR A 537 -0.27 -8.90 -4.17
C TYR A 537 0.87 -7.90 -3.98
N GLY A 538 0.96 -7.31 -2.78
CA GLY A 538 2.09 -6.50 -2.36
C GLY A 538 3.07 -7.28 -1.51
N ILE A 539 4.38 -7.01 -1.65
CA ILE A 539 5.38 -7.49 -0.71
C ILE A 539 5.18 -6.74 0.61
N SER A 540 5.04 -7.48 1.70
CA SER A 540 5.02 -6.87 3.02
C SER A 540 6.42 -6.43 3.45
N ALA A 541 6.52 -5.20 3.98
CA ALA A 541 7.72 -4.72 4.65
C ALA A 541 7.96 -5.39 6.02
N VAL A 542 6.98 -6.14 6.52
CA VAL A 542 6.98 -6.74 7.85
C VAL A 542 7.34 -8.19 7.72
N LEU A 543 8.50 -8.58 8.26
CA LEU A 543 9.12 -9.88 8.04
C LEU A 543 8.20 -11.06 8.38
N GLN A 544 7.71 -11.10 9.60
CA GLN A 544 6.87 -12.20 10.06
C GLN A 544 5.44 -12.07 9.56
N LYS A 545 4.85 -10.87 9.61
CA LYS A 545 3.45 -10.66 9.21
C LYS A 545 3.22 -10.99 7.74
N GLY A 546 4.12 -10.60 6.85
CA GLY A 546 3.99 -10.89 5.43
C GLY A 546 3.95 -12.39 5.13
N LEU A 547 4.74 -13.18 5.85
CA LEU A 547 4.69 -14.64 5.74
C LEU A 547 3.45 -15.24 6.41
N THR A 548 3.05 -14.69 7.56
CA THR A 548 1.82 -15.11 8.27
C THR A 548 0.60 -14.90 7.39
N ASP A 549 0.46 -13.72 6.80
CA ASP A 549 -0.69 -13.37 5.97
C ASP A 549 -0.77 -14.23 4.69
N ASN A 550 0.37 -14.67 4.16
CA ASN A 550 0.41 -15.42 2.91
C ASN A 550 0.54 -16.94 3.08
N TRP A 551 1.16 -17.42 4.14
CA TRP A 551 1.59 -18.83 4.21
C TRP A 551 1.29 -19.56 5.53
N GLN A 552 0.91 -18.86 6.60
CA GLN A 552 0.63 -19.54 7.87
C GLN A 552 -0.69 -20.30 7.81
N SER A 553 -0.65 -21.56 8.22
CA SER A 553 -1.82 -22.44 8.26
C SER A 553 -2.98 -21.83 9.05
N GLY A 554 -4.16 -21.82 8.44
CA GLY A 554 -5.39 -21.36 9.09
C GLY A 554 -5.53 -19.83 9.29
N ILE A 555 -4.57 -19.02 8.81
CA ILE A 555 -4.62 -17.55 8.92
C ILE A 555 -4.63 -16.90 7.54
N GLY A 556 -3.61 -17.15 6.72
CA GLY A 556 -3.36 -16.38 5.50
C GLY A 556 -3.70 -17.13 4.20
N GLN A 557 -4.30 -18.33 4.26
CA GLN A 557 -4.43 -19.15 3.07
C GLN A 557 -5.86 -19.35 2.59
N ASP A 558 -6.28 -18.46 1.71
CA ASP A 558 -7.56 -18.56 1.00
C ASP A 558 -7.65 -19.80 0.10
N MET A 559 -6.50 -20.35 -0.34
CA MET A 559 -6.42 -21.53 -1.20
C MET A 559 -6.18 -22.84 -0.43
N GLY A 560 -6.30 -22.81 0.90
CA GLY A 560 -6.25 -24.02 1.76
C GLY A 560 -4.86 -24.65 1.91
N TYR A 561 -3.77 -23.88 1.77
CA TYR A 561 -2.41 -24.36 2.05
C TYR A 561 -2.18 -24.54 3.55
N SER A 562 -1.53 -25.62 3.94
CA SER A 562 -1.15 -25.89 5.33
C SER A 562 0.13 -26.74 5.36
N ASN A 563 1.14 -26.28 6.11
CA ASN A 563 2.42 -26.98 6.23
C ASN A 563 3.11 -26.61 7.57
N ASP A 564 3.25 -27.59 8.47
CA ASP A 564 3.86 -27.41 9.80
C ASP A 564 5.29 -26.87 9.75
N LYS A 565 6.08 -27.18 8.72
CA LYS A 565 7.44 -26.65 8.57
C LYS A 565 7.45 -25.17 8.20
N VAL A 566 6.48 -24.73 7.39
CA VAL A 566 6.27 -23.33 7.07
C VAL A 566 5.87 -22.57 8.33
N ASP A 567 4.92 -23.10 9.10
CA ASP A 567 4.49 -22.50 10.37
C ASP A 567 5.65 -22.37 11.37
N ALA A 568 6.48 -23.40 11.49
CA ALA A 568 7.66 -23.38 12.35
C ALA A 568 8.69 -22.33 11.90
N ALA A 569 8.93 -22.19 10.58
CA ALA A 569 9.85 -21.19 10.04
C ALA A 569 9.33 -19.76 10.25
N ILE A 570 8.02 -19.53 10.09
CA ILE A 570 7.39 -18.23 10.38
C ILE A 570 7.52 -17.89 11.87
N LEU A 571 7.24 -18.84 12.75
CA LEU A 571 7.35 -18.64 14.20
C LEU A 571 8.81 -18.33 14.62
N ALA A 572 9.80 -18.92 13.95
CA ALA A 572 11.21 -18.67 14.24
C ALA A 572 11.67 -17.24 13.91
N LEU A 573 10.89 -16.46 13.16
CA LEU A 573 11.12 -15.04 12.92
C LEU A 573 10.67 -14.14 14.09
N SER A 574 10.10 -14.70 15.15
CA SER A 574 9.59 -13.93 16.30
C SER A 574 10.69 -13.33 17.20
N GLY A 575 11.98 -13.53 16.94
CA GLY A 575 13.08 -12.99 17.75
C GLY A 575 13.45 -11.58 17.37
N ALA A 576 13.58 -10.67 18.34
CA ALA A 576 14.16 -9.35 18.08
C ALA A 576 15.67 -9.48 17.79
N LYS A 577 16.17 -8.64 16.87
CA LYS A 577 17.58 -8.63 16.46
C LYS A 577 18.06 -9.98 15.89
N LEU A 578 17.20 -10.61 15.08
CA LEU A 578 17.66 -11.73 14.28
C LEU A 578 18.78 -11.27 13.35
N SER A 579 19.81 -12.11 13.21
CA SER A 579 20.83 -11.86 12.18
C SER A 579 20.22 -12.07 10.79
N ASP A 580 20.75 -11.37 9.77
CA ASP A 580 20.32 -11.50 8.38
C ASP A 580 20.37 -12.95 7.91
N ASP A 581 21.36 -13.74 8.37
CA ASP A 581 21.46 -15.16 8.07
C ASP A 581 20.30 -15.98 8.64
N LYS A 582 19.81 -15.66 9.84
CA LYS A 582 18.64 -16.33 10.42
C LYS A 582 17.36 -15.95 9.68
N VAL A 583 17.19 -14.68 9.35
CA VAL A 583 16.05 -14.22 8.53
C VAL A 583 16.07 -14.93 7.17
N PHE A 584 17.22 -14.94 6.50
CA PHE A 584 17.40 -15.63 5.22
C PHE A 584 17.08 -17.13 5.32
N ALA A 585 17.58 -17.81 6.35
CA ALA A 585 17.37 -19.24 6.53
C ALA A 585 15.88 -19.59 6.72
N ASN A 586 15.14 -18.79 7.48
CA ASN A 586 13.70 -19.01 7.67
C ASN A 586 12.89 -18.69 6.41
N TYR A 587 13.22 -17.62 5.69
CA TYR A 587 12.61 -17.33 4.38
C TYR A 587 12.86 -18.46 3.39
N LEU A 588 14.10 -18.97 3.34
CA LEU A 588 14.46 -20.11 2.49
C LEU A 588 13.68 -21.37 2.86
N ALA A 589 13.46 -21.63 4.15
CA ALA A 589 12.66 -22.77 4.60
C ALA A 589 11.21 -22.66 4.10
N VAL A 590 10.59 -21.48 4.21
CA VAL A 590 9.24 -21.24 3.68
C VAL A 590 9.21 -21.44 2.16
N GLU A 591 10.12 -20.80 1.41
CA GLU A 591 10.12 -20.87 -0.06
C GLU A 591 10.35 -22.29 -0.58
N LYS A 592 11.23 -23.08 0.08
CA LYS A 592 11.46 -24.49 -0.27
C LYS A 592 10.19 -25.34 -0.16
N GLU A 593 9.43 -25.17 0.89
CA GLU A 593 8.19 -25.92 1.07
C GLU A 593 7.13 -25.46 0.07
N VAL A 594 6.92 -24.15 -0.10
CA VAL A 594 5.91 -23.61 -1.02
C VAL A 594 6.17 -24.01 -2.47
N TYR A 595 7.42 -23.88 -2.97
CA TYR A 595 7.78 -24.34 -4.31
C TYR A 595 7.80 -25.87 -4.41
N GLY A 596 8.28 -26.55 -3.35
CA GLY A 596 8.31 -28.01 -3.28
C GLY A 596 6.93 -28.64 -3.30
N ASP A 597 5.93 -27.99 -2.73
CA ASP A 597 4.53 -28.42 -2.72
C ASP A 597 3.76 -27.99 -3.98
N ALA A 598 4.39 -27.17 -4.83
CA ALA A 598 3.74 -26.54 -5.98
C ALA A 598 2.48 -25.76 -5.55
N ALA A 599 2.62 -24.85 -4.58
CA ALA A 599 1.50 -24.11 -4.03
C ALA A 599 1.34 -22.73 -4.68
N SER A 600 2.44 -22.04 -5.00
CA SER A 600 2.46 -20.71 -5.61
C SER A 600 3.64 -20.53 -6.56
N MET A 601 3.47 -19.63 -7.51
CA MET A 601 4.53 -19.17 -8.41
C MET A 601 4.35 -17.69 -8.73
N ASN A 602 5.38 -16.90 -8.46
CA ASN A 602 5.41 -15.52 -8.90
C ASN A 602 5.60 -15.42 -10.42
N ILE A 603 4.90 -14.51 -11.06
CA ILE A 603 4.99 -14.23 -12.49
C ILE A 603 6.04 -13.15 -12.72
N THR A 604 5.81 -11.96 -12.16
CA THR A 604 6.70 -10.80 -12.29
C THR A 604 6.40 -9.75 -11.23
N MET A 605 7.38 -8.87 -10.96
CA MET A 605 7.11 -7.62 -10.24
C MET A 605 6.44 -6.62 -11.17
N TRP A 606 5.51 -5.86 -10.64
CA TRP A 606 4.88 -4.79 -11.40
C TRP A 606 5.87 -3.65 -11.62
N PRO A 607 6.08 -3.23 -12.86
CA PRO A 607 6.82 -2.01 -13.12
C PRO A 607 5.95 -0.80 -12.78
N GLY A 608 6.55 0.17 -12.07
CA GLY A 608 6.02 1.50 -11.92
C GLY A 608 6.57 2.42 -13.03
N VAL A 609 5.78 3.37 -13.45
CA VAL A 609 6.19 4.45 -14.34
C VAL A 609 5.71 5.76 -13.74
N SER A 610 6.60 6.70 -13.59
CA SER A 610 6.26 8.09 -13.26
C SER A 610 7.08 9.05 -14.10
N ALA A 611 6.60 10.28 -14.24
CA ALA A 611 7.22 11.27 -15.05
C ALA A 611 7.17 12.64 -14.38
N ALA A 612 8.23 13.42 -14.55
CA ALA A 612 8.28 14.80 -14.06
C ALA A 612 8.94 15.71 -15.10
N VAL A 613 8.58 16.99 -15.07
CA VAL A 613 9.28 18.01 -15.86
C VAL A 613 10.76 18.00 -15.47
N ASN A 614 11.66 18.12 -16.45
CA ASN A 614 13.11 18.01 -16.24
C ASN A 614 13.68 19.16 -15.40
N THR A 615 12.93 20.24 -15.22
CA THR A 615 13.28 21.37 -14.34
C THR A 615 13.06 21.02 -12.86
N LEU A 616 12.22 20.03 -12.53
CA LEU A 616 12.06 19.54 -11.15
C LEU A 616 13.24 18.62 -10.79
N GLN A 617 14.14 19.12 -9.96
CA GLN A 617 15.33 18.42 -9.52
C GLN A 617 15.02 17.46 -8.35
N ASN A 618 15.82 16.40 -8.23
CA ASN A 618 15.75 15.38 -7.16
C ASN A 618 14.46 14.57 -7.14
N PHE A 619 13.70 14.56 -8.23
CA PHE A 619 12.56 13.67 -8.38
C PHE A 619 13.01 12.21 -8.46
N LYS A 620 12.57 11.39 -7.49
CA LYS A 620 12.90 9.95 -7.36
C LYS A 620 11.64 9.21 -6.94
N PRO A 621 11.06 8.35 -7.78
CA PRO A 621 9.93 7.53 -7.35
C PRO A 621 10.36 6.43 -6.36
N SER A 622 9.49 6.08 -5.44
CA SER A 622 9.64 4.98 -4.48
C SER A 622 8.66 3.85 -4.80
N PRO A 623 9.00 2.61 -4.50
CA PRO A 623 8.09 1.47 -4.67
C PRO A 623 6.90 1.45 -3.71
N LEU A 624 6.91 2.26 -2.67
CA LEU A 624 5.86 2.36 -1.65
C LEU A 624 5.18 3.72 -1.65
N THR A 625 3.91 3.76 -1.24
CA THR A 625 3.24 5.01 -0.86
C THR A 625 4.10 5.72 0.21
N PRO A 626 4.39 7.00 0.03
CA PRO A 626 3.78 7.96 -0.88
C PRO A 626 4.47 8.06 -2.26
N GLU A 627 4.95 6.98 -2.82
CA GLU A 627 5.53 6.83 -4.16
C GLU A 627 6.49 7.98 -4.55
N VAL A 628 6.00 8.96 -5.31
CA VAL A 628 6.84 10.09 -5.79
C VAL A 628 7.11 11.12 -4.72
N LEU A 629 6.32 11.17 -3.65
CA LEU A 629 6.41 12.19 -2.60
C LEU A 629 7.42 11.86 -1.50
N TRP A 630 7.97 10.65 -1.45
CA TRP A 630 8.76 10.17 -0.32
C TRP A 630 9.95 11.07 0.06
N ASN A 631 10.54 11.77 -0.93
CA ASN A 631 11.67 12.69 -0.74
C ASN A 631 11.34 14.14 -1.11
N PHE A 632 10.09 14.58 -0.95
CA PHE A 632 9.61 15.92 -1.30
C PHE A 632 10.51 17.05 -0.75
N TRP A 633 11.20 16.83 0.34
CA TRP A 633 12.09 17.83 0.95
C TRP A 633 13.35 18.13 0.13
N GLU A 634 13.72 17.25 -0.80
CA GLU A 634 14.85 17.46 -1.72
C GLU A 634 14.44 18.23 -2.99
N TRP A 635 13.15 18.38 -3.26
CA TRP A 635 12.66 18.95 -4.50
C TRP A 635 12.92 20.44 -4.65
N LYS A 636 13.33 20.86 -5.84
CA LYS A 636 13.51 22.27 -6.22
C LYS A 636 13.45 22.43 -7.73
N PHE A 637 13.04 23.62 -8.18
CA PHE A 637 13.15 24.04 -9.57
C PHE A 637 14.46 24.76 -9.86
#